data_40e773a11de067da257d19c5121d9fe1
#
_entry.id   40e773a11de067da257d19c5121d9fe1
#
_cell.length_a   1.000
_cell.length_b   1.000
_cell.length_c   1.000
_cell.angle_alpha   90.00
_cell.angle_beta   90.00
_cell.angle_gamma   90.00
#
_symmetry.space_group_name_H-M   'P 1'
#
loop_
_entity.id
_entity.type
_entity.pdbx_description
1 polymer ?
#
loop_
_entity_poly.entity_id
_entity_poly.type
_entity_poly.pdbx_seq_one_letter_code
_entity_poly.pdbx_strand_id
1 'polypeptide(L)'
;PITVYNGTVSINGGTIKDNQGVIRGGALGIWGSEGKTATLNIKGGEITENSVEHSSRNGFGGAVFAAYTDVTISGGNIHDNFTERGGALALEHGSLVMSNGNLHDNQASRDYSGNGGALYLDDSKSQISGGTFTNNAANGWGGALVTFGGNHTIDGGDFRDNHALKWGGAFHGHDGKITINGGSFTGNNSGKSGGAAAFDGKANATIISAYFSENKASGFWGGGAIYNDTHSHLTINNALIRKNTIKDAYLIGANNHPISQQGGGVWNCDTGHTTLNITKGAAIFENSAPDAGENKEYKGAGDDFVSITKHKYEKDFDGGRPVSISPRILGGGQRLWYQDGSIYSYHSNWAPEKQLPRYKEGGENTRIPYDKEFNENKAYKSVPSKDSKALAEKLAQVVIENNAATSLGISGGGISNNGELTFGSPGRWKLQIKKAWQGDDPEQRPTKITLDVLVGGLQVDKVELSKENNWTAAVENFPDPDTLIDAKTGKKLPITFREHDGSGKQLDGYQLAVTDESKDEGSMTYNISVVNKMTTEVEVSKKWANPDGTCPDASQIEVQLLANGKATDKKLILSAANSWEGKFEDLPKYIDGKLAKYTVSEVEIKGYRSEIRGDATGGFLITNKCTVPPADTTPPPPTQTTPPPGDTPPPPKKTPPLPPTGSEISAALALGILALASGVVLVRRRLQNG
;
A
#
# COMPACT_ATOMS: atom_id res chain seq x y z
N PRO A 1 -17.15 -17.94 38.84
CA PRO A 1 -17.56 -17.30 37.57
C PRO A 1 -18.71 -16.31 37.80
N ILE A 2 -18.73 -15.25 36.98
CA ILE A 2 -19.80 -14.25 36.98
C ILE A 2 -20.77 -14.60 35.85
N THR A 3 -22.07 -14.65 36.16
CA THR A 3 -23.13 -14.90 35.17
C THR A 3 -24.03 -13.68 35.04
N VAL A 4 -24.26 -13.22 33.81
CA VAL A 4 -25.08 -12.05 33.51
C VAL A 4 -26.10 -12.37 32.43
N TYR A 5 -27.35 -12.01 32.67
CA TYR A 5 -28.46 -12.15 31.73
C TYR A 5 -28.97 -10.76 31.30
N ASN A 6 -29.04 -10.49 29.99
CA ASN A 6 -29.58 -9.27 29.41
C ASN A 6 -29.01 -7.99 30.02
N GLY A 7 -27.76 -8.00 30.43
CA GLY A 7 -27.09 -6.90 31.12
C GLY A 7 -25.82 -6.41 30.39
N THR A 8 -25.17 -5.42 30.99
CA THR A 8 -23.90 -4.88 30.51
C THR A 8 -22.78 -5.22 31.49
N VAL A 9 -21.68 -5.75 30.98
CA VAL A 9 -20.43 -5.94 31.72
C VAL A 9 -19.35 -5.06 31.12
N SER A 10 -18.61 -4.37 31.98
CA SER A 10 -17.44 -3.57 31.55
C SER A 10 -16.23 -3.92 32.40
N ILE A 11 -15.16 -4.36 31.75
CA ILE A 11 -13.87 -4.66 32.36
C ILE A 11 -12.91 -3.52 31.94
N ASN A 12 -12.62 -2.63 32.88
CA ASN A 12 -11.78 -1.48 32.61
C ASN A 12 -10.33 -1.66 33.12
N GLY A 13 -10.10 -2.69 33.94
CA GLY A 13 -8.82 -3.02 34.56
C GLY A 13 -8.99 -4.09 35.63
N GLY A 14 -7.93 -4.37 36.38
CA GLY A 14 -7.90 -5.43 37.39
C GLY A 14 -7.58 -6.81 36.81
N THR A 15 -7.63 -7.83 37.66
CA THR A 15 -7.28 -9.21 37.27
C THR A 15 -8.46 -10.15 37.55
N ILE A 16 -8.83 -10.92 36.54
CA ILE A 16 -9.81 -12.02 36.63
C ILE A 16 -9.05 -13.31 36.35
N LYS A 17 -8.80 -14.08 37.40
CA LYS A 17 -7.84 -15.16 37.34
C LYS A 17 -8.35 -16.43 38.02
N ASP A 18 -7.90 -17.59 37.48
CA ASP A 18 -8.04 -18.90 38.13
C ASP A 18 -9.49 -19.29 38.45
N ASN A 19 -10.41 -18.92 37.54
CA ASN A 19 -11.81 -19.32 37.66
C ASN A 19 -12.09 -20.55 36.82
N GLN A 20 -12.93 -21.45 37.35
CA GLN A 20 -13.33 -22.67 36.70
C GLN A 20 -14.84 -22.70 36.45
N GLY A 21 -15.24 -22.82 35.19
CA GLY A 21 -16.62 -23.05 34.76
C GLY A 21 -16.87 -24.52 34.47
N VAL A 22 -18.13 -24.96 34.57
CA VAL A 22 -18.47 -26.36 34.28
C VAL A 22 -18.66 -26.62 32.79
N ILE A 23 -19.33 -25.73 32.06
CA ILE A 23 -19.67 -25.90 30.64
C ILE A 23 -19.35 -24.66 29.82
N ARG A 24 -19.65 -23.47 30.33
CA ARG A 24 -19.61 -22.21 29.58
C ARG A 24 -19.07 -21.07 30.42
N GLY A 25 -17.99 -20.42 29.97
CA GLY A 25 -17.36 -19.29 30.61
C GLY A 25 -16.65 -19.65 31.91
N GLY A 26 -15.34 -19.89 31.87
CA GLY A 26 -14.52 -20.11 33.04
C GLY A 26 -14.61 -18.97 34.06
N ALA A 27 -14.48 -17.74 33.61
CA ALA A 27 -14.62 -16.51 34.39
C ALA A 27 -16.00 -15.86 34.23
N LEU A 28 -16.47 -15.70 33.02
CA LEU A 28 -17.66 -14.91 32.65
C LEU A 28 -18.58 -15.70 31.72
N GLY A 29 -19.85 -15.75 32.08
CA GLY A 29 -20.94 -16.21 31.21
C GLY A 29 -21.92 -15.08 30.97
N ILE A 30 -22.16 -14.70 29.73
CA ILE A 30 -23.01 -13.55 29.37
C ILE A 30 -24.03 -14.00 28.34
N TRP A 31 -25.32 -13.81 28.66
CA TRP A 31 -26.43 -14.20 27.82
C TRP A 31 -27.36 -13.04 27.55
N GLY A 32 -27.52 -12.67 26.27
CA GLY A 32 -28.68 -11.96 25.79
C GLY A 32 -29.78 -12.95 25.36
N SER A 33 -30.72 -12.45 24.59
CA SER A 33 -31.75 -13.24 23.92
C SER A 33 -32.08 -12.61 22.57
N GLU A 34 -32.77 -13.34 21.71
CA GLU A 34 -33.28 -12.77 20.47
C GLU A 34 -34.14 -11.53 20.77
N GLY A 35 -33.79 -10.41 20.14
CA GLY A 35 -34.43 -9.10 20.36
C GLY A 35 -33.98 -8.34 21.62
N LYS A 36 -33.12 -8.92 22.49
CA LYS A 36 -32.54 -8.24 23.65
C LYS A 36 -31.09 -8.67 23.87
N THR A 37 -30.17 -8.00 23.19
CA THR A 37 -28.74 -8.28 23.30
C THR A 37 -28.17 -7.85 24.66
N ALA A 38 -27.23 -8.65 25.19
CA ALA A 38 -26.36 -8.23 26.28
C ALA A 38 -25.13 -7.48 25.73
N THR A 39 -24.35 -6.86 26.60
CA THR A 39 -23.16 -6.12 26.19
C THR A 39 -21.95 -6.50 27.05
N LEU A 40 -20.81 -6.73 26.40
CA LEU A 40 -19.53 -6.91 27.06
C LEU A 40 -18.51 -5.91 26.51
N ASN A 41 -17.92 -5.10 27.39
CA ASN A 41 -16.83 -4.20 27.03
C ASN A 41 -15.56 -4.58 27.79
N ILE A 42 -14.50 -4.93 27.07
CA ILE A 42 -13.15 -5.16 27.63
C ILE A 42 -12.26 -4.03 27.15
N LYS A 43 -11.89 -3.11 28.05
CA LYS A 43 -11.07 -1.95 27.78
C LYS A 43 -9.65 -2.08 28.34
N GLY A 44 -9.44 -3.00 29.27
CA GLY A 44 -8.17 -3.24 29.93
C GLY A 44 -8.28 -4.34 30.97
N GLY A 45 -7.23 -4.57 31.71
CA GLY A 45 -7.14 -5.61 32.75
C GLY A 45 -6.55 -6.92 32.22
N GLU A 46 -6.43 -7.86 33.11
CA GLU A 46 -5.85 -9.18 32.93
C GLU A 46 -6.94 -10.25 33.10
N ILE A 47 -7.13 -11.09 32.11
CA ILE A 47 -8.06 -12.23 32.19
C ILE A 47 -7.27 -13.48 31.88
N THR A 48 -6.89 -14.22 32.90
CA THR A 48 -5.87 -15.26 32.77
C THR A 48 -6.18 -16.52 33.58
N GLU A 49 -5.64 -17.66 33.15
CA GLU A 49 -5.71 -18.95 33.85
C GLU A 49 -7.15 -19.38 34.17
N ASN A 50 -8.13 -18.93 33.37
CA ASN A 50 -9.50 -19.36 33.54
C ASN A 50 -9.79 -20.57 32.63
N SER A 51 -10.65 -21.49 33.10
CA SER A 51 -10.89 -22.73 32.40
C SER A 51 -12.33 -23.19 32.48
N VAL A 52 -12.72 -24.05 31.51
CA VAL A 52 -13.97 -24.80 31.55
C VAL A 52 -13.65 -26.29 31.70
N GLU A 53 -14.25 -26.93 32.69
CA GLU A 53 -13.97 -28.31 33.06
C GLU A 53 -14.43 -29.34 32.00
N HIS A 54 -13.66 -30.39 31.84
CA HIS A 54 -13.72 -31.39 30.77
C HIS A 54 -14.75 -32.51 30.88
N SER A 55 -15.71 -32.46 31.76
CA SER A 55 -16.59 -33.60 31.98
C SER A 55 -17.65 -33.87 30.91
N SER A 56 -17.89 -32.91 30.01
CA SER A 56 -18.83 -33.06 28.89
C SER A 56 -18.25 -32.47 27.58
N ARG A 57 -18.62 -33.05 26.44
CA ARG A 57 -18.11 -32.76 25.09
C ARG A 57 -18.38 -31.32 24.55
N ASN A 58 -18.62 -30.30 25.36
CA ASN A 58 -19.06 -29.00 24.92
C ASN A 58 -18.59 -27.86 25.85
N GLY A 59 -17.28 -27.75 26.14
CA GLY A 59 -16.73 -26.62 26.84
C GLY A 59 -16.57 -25.39 25.92
N PHE A 60 -17.13 -24.23 26.31
CA PHE A 60 -17.07 -22.99 25.54
C PHE A 60 -16.54 -21.84 26.38
N GLY A 61 -15.60 -21.05 25.81
CA GLY A 61 -15.07 -19.84 26.40
C GLY A 61 -14.28 -20.11 27.68
N GLY A 62 -12.99 -20.42 27.55
CA GLY A 62 -12.12 -20.68 28.71
C GLY A 62 -12.15 -19.51 29.70
N ALA A 63 -12.05 -18.31 29.24
CA ALA A 63 -12.31 -17.12 30.05
C ALA A 63 -13.75 -16.65 29.92
N VAL A 64 -14.26 -16.41 28.72
CA VAL A 64 -15.56 -15.79 28.47
C VAL A 64 -16.41 -16.59 27.52
N PHE A 65 -17.63 -16.88 27.91
CA PHE A 65 -18.71 -17.31 27.03
C PHE A 65 -19.72 -16.17 26.85
N ALA A 66 -20.10 -15.88 25.61
CA ALA A 66 -21.10 -14.88 25.27
C ALA A 66 -22.12 -15.44 24.25
N ALA A 67 -23.40 -15.23 24.48
CA ALA A 67 -24.46 -15.58 23.52
C ALA A 67 -25.44 -14.43 23.37
N TYR A 68 -25.88 -14.12 22.13
CA TYR A 68 -26.70 -12.96 21.82
C TYR A 68 -26.13 -11.68 22.46
N THR A 69 -24.83 -11.47 22.33
CA THR A 69 -24.09 -10.43 23.06
C THR A 69 -23.27 -9.60 22.09
N ASP A 70 -23.30 -8.27 22.28
CA ASP A 70 -22.40 -7.36 21.60
C ASP A 70 -21.11 -7.22 22.42
N VAL A 71 -20.01 -7.75 21.88
CA VAL A 71 -18.70 -7.77 22.53
C VAL A 71 -17.79 -6.72 21.91
N THR A 72 -17.22 -5.87 22.74
CA THR A 72 -16.19 -4.89 22.33
C THR A 72 -14.90 -5.15 23.08
N ILE A 73 -13.79 -5.34 22.37
CA ILE A 73 -12.44 -5.47 22.94
C ILE A 73 -11.62 -4.31 22.39
N SER A 74 -11.28 -3.35 23.23
CA SER A 74 -10.46 -2.18 22.89
C SER A 74 -9.13 -2.13 23.65
N GLY A 75 -8.85 -3.15 24.46
CA GLY A 75 -7.62 -3.33 25.22
C GLY A 75 -7.71 -4.53 26.13
N GLY A 76 -6.76 -4.68 27.02
CA GLY A 76 -6.64 -5.81 27.97
C GLY A 76 -5.76 -6.94 27.46
N ASN A 77 -5.37 -7.80 28.39
CA ASN A 77 -4.52 -8.94 28.19
C ASN A 77 -5.32 -10.20 28.54
N ILE A 78 -5.61 -11.07 27.58
CA ILE A 78 -6.42 -12.26 27.74
C ILE A 78 -5.57 -13.47 27.36
N HIS A 79 -5.11 -14.20 28.36
CA HIS A 79 -4.09 -15.23 28.11
C HIS A 79 -4.18 -16.44 29.06
N ASP A 80 -3.50 -17.51 28.68
CA ASP A 80 -3.42 -18.75 29.46
C ASP A 80 -4.80 -19.33 29.84
N ASN A 81 -5.84 -19.03 29.04
CA ASN A 81 -7.18 -19.58 29.28
C ASN A 81 -7.39 -20.85 28.48
N PHE A 82 -8.15 -21.77 29.03
CA PHE A 82 -8.26 -23.13 28.50
C PHE A 82 -9.71 -23.64 28.40
N THR A 83 -10.05 -24.26 27.27
CA THR A 83 -11.34 -24.95 27.06
C THR A 83 -11.29 -25.85 25.81
N GLU A 84 -12.45 -26.35 25.35
CA GLU A 84 -12.60 -27.06 24.07
C GLU A 84 -12.82 -26.08 22.90
N ARG A 85 -13.52 -24.95 23.11
CA ARG A 85 -13.84 -23.96 22.07
C ARG A 85 -13.69 -22.52 22.56
N GLY A 86 -12.79 -21.78 21.93
CA GLY A 86 -12.49 -20.40 22.29
C GLY A 86 -11.80 -20.27 23.64
N GLY A 87 -10.49 -20.57 23.71
CA GLY A 87 -9.74 -20.50 24.96
C GLY A 87 -9.92 -19.16 25.69
N ALA A 88 -9.88 -18.04 24.97
CA ALA A 88 -10.21 -16.74 25.53
C ALA A 88 -11.72 -16.45 25.50
N LEU A 89 -12.34 -16.51 24.33
CA LEU A 89 -13.74 -16.14 24.12
C LEU A 89 -14.45 -17.10 23.16
N ALA A 90 -15.62 -17.57 23.54
CA ALA A 90 -16.60 -18.16 22.63
C ALA A 90 -17.82 -17.24 22.52
N LEU A 91 -18.22 -16.93 21.29
CA LEU A 91 -19.37 -16.09 20.97
C LEU A 91 -20.34 -16.84 20.05
N GLU A 92 -21.61 -16.95 20.48
CA GLU A 92 -22.70 -17.53 19.71
C GLU A 92 -23.76 -16.45 19.42
N HIS A 93 -24.21 -16.30 18.17
CA HIS A 93 -25.28 -15.40 17.73
C HIS A 93 -25.13 -13.93 18.18
N GLY A 94 -23.93 -13.37 18.13
CA GLY A 94 -23.66 -12.03 18.60
C GLY A 94 -22.78 -11.20 17.65
N SER A 95 -22.22 -10.12 18.16
CA SER A 95 -21.23 -9.34 17.43
C SER A 95 -19.93 -9.15 18.23
N LEU A 96 -18.80 -9.16 17.54
CA LEU A 96 -17.48 -8.81 18.09
C LEU A 96 -16.86 -7.65 17.35
N VAL A 97 -16.54 -6.58 18.08
CA VAL A 97 -15.70 -5.49 17.59
C VAL A 97 -14.40 -5.47 18.39
N MET A 98 -13.28 -5.73 17.73
CA MET A 98 -11.98 -5.71 18.37
C MET A 98 -11.07 -4.69 17.67
N SER A 99 -10.67 -3.66 18.39
CA SER A 99 -9.77 -2.61 17.88
C SER A 99 -8.35 -2.70 18.46
N ASN A 100 -8.20 -3.34 19.61
CA ASN A 100 -6.93 -3.56 20.29
C ASN A 100 -7.11 -4.66 21.35
N GLY A 101 -6.04 -5.03 22.02
CA GLY A 101 -5.99 -6.08 23.04
C GLY A 101 -4.99 -7.17 22.67
N ASN A 102 -4.56 -7.91 23.65
CA ASN A 102 -3.54 -8.93 23.48
C ASN A 102 -4.13 -10.30 23.90
N LEU A 103 -4.31 -11.17 22.94
CA LEU A 103 -4.83 -12.53 23.14
C LEU A 103 -3.68 -13.51 22.87
N HIS A 104 -3.09 -14.08 23.93
CA HIS A 104 -1.95 -14.96 23.76
C HIS A 104 -2.00 -16.18 24.67
N ASP A 105 -1.30 -17.23 24.26
CA ASP A 105 -1.17 -18.48 25.03
C ASP A 105 -2.51 -19.11 25.44
N ASN A 106 -3.61 -18.77 24.77
CA ASN A 106 -4.91 -19.40 25.02
C ASN A 106 -4.99 -20.74 24.27
N GLN A 107 -5.66 -21.69 24.86
CA GLN A 107 -5.72 -23.05 24.32
C GLN A 107 -7.14 -23.60 24.20
N ALA A 108 -7.45 -24.09 22.99
CA ALA A 108 -8.64 -24.95 22.76
C ALA A 108 -8.17 -26.37 22.50
N SER A 109 -8.35 -27.23 23.51
CA SER A 109 -7.81 -28.58 23.47
C SER A 109 -8.81 -29.62 23.97
N ARG A 110 -9.07 -30.62 23.12
CA ARG A 110 -9.63 -31.91 23.51
C ARG A 110 -9.41 -32.91 22.38
N ASP A 111 -8.82 -34.06 22.68
CA ASP A 111 -8.58 -35.23 21.81
C ASP A 111 -8.26 -34.87 20.34
N TYR A 112 -8.66 -34.26 19.54
CA TYR A 112 -8.47 -33.75 18.16
C TYR A 112 -9.61 -32.81 17.74
N SER A 113 -10.35 -32.19 18.68
CA SER A 113 -11.56 -31.42 18.38
C SER A 113 -11.61 -30.00 18.96
N GLY A 114 -10.58 -29.54 19.66
CA GLY A 114 -10.53 -28.17 20.18
C GLY A 114 -10.42 -27.13 19.07
N ASN A 115 -11.27 -26.11 19.05
CA ASN A 115 -11.37 -25.16 17.97
C ASN A 115 -11.28 -23.70 18.46
N GLY A 116 -10.48 -22.87 17.77
CA GLY A 116 -10.27 -21.48 18.12
C GLY A 116 -9.49 -21.31 19.42
N GLY A 117 -8.17 -21.42 19.38
CA GLY A 117 -7.33 -21.31 20.57
C GLY A 117 -7.62 -20.06 21.39
N ALA A 118 -7.79 -18.91 20.74
CA ALA A 118 -8.27 -17.70 21.40
C ALA A 118 -9.76 -17.46 21.19
N LEU A 119 -10.23 -17.40 19.94
CA LEU A 119 -11.60 -17.01 19.59
C LEU A 119 -12.36 -18.12 18.86
N TYR A 120 -13.56 -18.41 19.33
CA TYR A 120 -14.56 -19.25 18.67
C TYR A 120 -15.82 -18.42 18.40
N LEU A 121 -16.16 -18.22 17.12
CA LEU A 121 -17.27 -17.38 16.69
C LEU A 121 -18.27 -18.23 15.89
N ASP A 122 -19.50 -18.34 16.37
CA ASP A 122 -20.54 -19.18 15.77
C ASP A 122 -21.76 -18.35 15.43
N ASP A 123 -22.19 -18.43 14.17
CA ASP A 123 -23.32 -17.68 13.60
C ASP A 123 -23.36 -16.22 14.06
N SER A 124 -22.21 -15.57 14.01
CA SER A 124 -21.97 -14.25 14.57
C SER A 124 -21.42 -13.28 13.52
N LYS A 125 -21.21 -12.03 13.94
CA LYS A 125 -20.53 -11.02 13.13
C LYS A 125 -19.27 -10.58 13.84
N SER A 126 -18.19 -10.37 13.10
CA SER A 126 -16.98 -9.78 13.71
C SER A 126 -16.31 -8.73 12.83
N GLN A 127 -15.73 -7.74 13.51
CA GLN A 127 -14.81 -6.77 12.93
C GLN A 127 -13.57 -6.70 13.82
N ILE A 128 -12.43 -7.16 13.31
CA ILE A 128 -11.14 -7.13 13.99
C ILE A 128 -10.27 -6.12 13.24
N SER A 129 -10.05 -4.94 13.81
CA SER A 129 -9.24 -3.88 13.21
C SER A 129 -7.85 -3.74 13.82
N GLY A 130 -7.55 -4.47 14.89
CA GLY A 130 -6.25 -4.45 15.56
C GLY A 130 -6.15 -5.48 16.66
N GLY A 131 -5.08 -5.38 17.46
CA GLY A 131 -4.75 -6.33 18.52
C GLY A 131 -3.76 -7.40 18.08
N THR A 132 -3.29 -8.17 19.05
CA THR A 132 -2.32 -9.25 18.83
C THR A 132 -2.91 -10.61 19.23
N PHE A 133 -2.62 -11.61 18.41
CA PHE A 133 -2.99 -13.00 18.61
C PHE A 133 -1.72 -13.85 18.53
N THR A 134 -1.12 -14.16 19.67
CA THR A 134 0.20 -14.78 19.67
C THR A 134 0.18 -16.10 20.43
N ASN A 135 0.81 -17.13 19.85
CA ASN A 135 1.02 -18.43 20.49
C ASN A 135 -0.28 -19.10 20.99
N ASN A 136 -1.44 -18.81 20.38
CA ASN A 136 -2.66 -19.51 20.71
C ASN A 136 -2.71 -20.88 20.02
N ALA A 137 -3.29 -21.87 20.68
CA ALA A 137 -3.26 -23.25 20.20
C ALA A 137 -4.63 -23.93 20.17
N ALA A 138 -4.88 -24.71 19.10
CA ALA A 138 -6.07 -25.52 18.94
C ALA A 138 -5.73 -26.96 18.53
N ASN A 139 -6.33 -27.97 19.19
CA ASN A 139 -6.18 -29.35 18.75
C ASN A 139 -7.01 -29.71 17.51
N GLY A 140 -7.87 -28.82 17.08
CA GLY A 140 -8.66 -28.91 15.86
C GLY A 140 -8.28 -27.81 14.89
N TRP A 141 -9.16 -26.83 14.73
CA TRP A 141 -9.13 -25.79 13.72
C TRP A 141 -8.89 -24.39 14.31
N GLY A 142 -8.18 -23.51 13.56
CA GLY A 142 -7.96 -22.13 13.91
C GLY A 142 -7.18 -21.95 15.22
N GLY A 143 -5.85 -21.97 15.15
CA GLY A 143 -4.99 -21.82 16.33
C GLY A 143 -5.31 -20.57 17.15
N ALA A 144 -5.60 -19.45 16.49
CA ALA A 144 -6.10 -18.24 17.15
C ALA A 144 -7.61 -18.08 17.00
N LEU A 145 -8.14 -18.16 15.78
CA LEU A 145 -9.52 -17.80 15.44
C LEU A 145 -10.18 -18.88 14.61
N VAL A 146 -11.39 -19.27 14.99
CA VAL A 146 -12.28 -20.04 14.13
C VAL A 146 -13.63 -19.35 14.00
N THR A 147 -14.22 -19.41 12.79
CA THR A 147 -15.56 -18.89 12.51
C THR A 147 -16.42 -19.97 11.89
N PHE A 148 -17.68 -20.08 12.32
CA PHE A 148 -18.71 -20.93 11.73
C PHE A 148 -19.88 -20.07 11.27
N GLY A 149 -20.14 -20.01 9.95
CA GLY A 149 -21.18 -19.15 9.39
C GLY A 149 -20.93 -17.67 9.61
N GLY A 150 -21.98 -16.86 9.52
CA GLY A 150 -21.92 -15.42 9.82
C GLY A 150 -21.15 -14.55 8.84
N ASN A 151 -20.81 -13.32 9.29
CA ASN A 151 -20.07 -12.35 8.51
C ASN A 151 -18.89 -11.81 9.30
N HIS A 152 -17.69 -12.03 8.82
CA HIS A 152 -16.45 -11.71 9.54
C HIS A 152 -15.55 -10.81 8.72
N THR A 153 -15.02 -9.74 9.35
CA THR A 153 -14.07 -8.81 8.73
C THR A 153 -12.82 -8.70 9.59
N ILE A 154 -11.67 -8.88 8.97
CA ILE A 154 -10.36 -8.61 9.58
C ILE A 154 -9.75 -7.44 8.81
N ASP A 155 -9.76 -6.25 9.44
CA ASP A 155 -9.18 -5.03 8.89
C ASP A 155 -7.71 -4.86 9.29
N GLY A 156 -7.26 -5.60 10.30
CA GLY A 156 -5.90 -5.52 10.84
C GLY A 156 -5.66 -6.57 11.93
N GLY A 157 -4.59 -6.40 12.68
CA GLY A 157 -4.16 -7.30 13.75
C GLY A 157 -2.93 -8.11 13.39
N ASP A 158 -2.23 -8.60 14.42
CA ASP A 158 -1.01 -9.40 14.28
C ASP A 158 -1.27 -10.83 14.80
N PHE A 159 -1.32 -11.79 13.89
CA PHE A 159 -1.53 -13.22 14.16
C PHE A 159 -0.20 -13.95 14.04
N ARG A 160 0.46 -14.20 15.17
CA ARG A 160 1.83 -14.73 15.17
C ARG A 160 1.94 -16.02 15.96
N ASP A 161 2.71 -16.98 15.41
CA ASP A 161 3.11 -18.21 16.07
C ASP A 161 1.92 -19.03 16.63
N ASN A 162 0.72 -18.88 16.05
CA ASN A 162 -0.44 -19.67 16.45
C ASN A 162 -0.38 -21.08 15.84
N HIS A 163 -0.96 -22.04 16.53
CA HIS A 163 -0.86 -23.45 16.16
C HIS A 163 -2.22 -24.17 16.15
N ALA A 164 -2.50 -24.87 15.05
CA ALA A 164 -3.64 -25.79 14.96
C ALA A 164 -3.14 -27.21 14.60
N LEU A 165 -3.65 -28.26 15.26
CA LEU A 165 -3.29 -29.63 14.87
C LEU A 165 -3.92 -30.05 13.53
N LYS A 166 -4.99 -29.38 13.09
CA LYS A 166 -5.63 -29.68 11.81
C LYS A 166 -5.43 -28.56 10.80
N TRP A 167 -6.36 -27.64 10.68
CA TRP A 167 -6.40 -26.64 9.62
C TRP A 167 -6.37 -25.20 10.15
N GLY A 168 -5.71 -24.32 9.41
CA GLY A 168 -5.63 -22.89 9.73
C GLY A 168 -4.83 -22.62 10.99
N GLY A 169 -3.50 -22.61 10.89
CA GLY A 169 -2.62 -22.38 12.05
C GLY A 169 -2.99 -21.15 12.86
N ALA A 170 -3.39 -20.06 12.20
CA ALA A 170 -3.97 -18.90 12.87
C ALA A 170 -5.48 -18.85 12.74
N PHE A 171 -6.01 -18.96 11.51
CA PHE A 171 -7.42 -18.73 11.20
C PHE A 171 -8.05 -19.87 10.43
N HIS A 172 -9.26 -20.26 10.81
CA HIS A 172 -10.09 -21.19 10.04
C HIS A 172 -11.50 -20.62 9.87
N GLY A 173 -11.92 -20.49 8.61
CA GLY A 173 -13.25 -20.04 8.25
C GLY A 173 -14.09 -21.17 7.66
N HIS A 174 -15.15 -21.56 8.34
CA HIS A 174 -16.10 -22.56 7.90
C HIS A 174 -17.44 -21.90 7.57
N ASP A 175 -17.90 -22.02 6.33
CA ASP A 175 -19.09 -21.32 5.83
C ASP A 175 -19.02 -19.78 5.96
N GLY A 176 -20.10 -19.10 5.62
CA GLY A 176 -20.26 -17.67 5.83
C GLY A 176 -19.42 -16.79 4.91
N LYS A 177 -19.47 -15.48 5.18
CA LYS A 177 -18.71 -14.46 4.44
C LYS A 177 -17.53 -13.97 5.26
N ILE A 178 -16.35 -14.03 4.66
CA ILE A 178 -15.10 -13.64 5.32
C ILE A 178 -14.41 -12.58 4.46
N THR A 179 -14.02 -11.45 5.05
CA THR A 179 -13.27 -10.41 4.38
C THR A 179 -12.02 -10.09 5.18
N ILE A 180 -10.85 -10.20 4.56
CA ILE A 180 -9.57 -9.82 5.16
C ILE A 180 -9.04 -8.62 4.38
N ASN A 181 -9.16 -7.43 4.98
CA ASN A 181 -8.70 -6.17 4.41
C ASN A 181 -7.28 -5.82 4.81
N GLY A 182 -6.76 -6.48 5.85
CA GLY A 182 -5.43 -6.22 6.39
C GLY A 182 -5.01 -7.28 7.40
N GLY A 183 -3.93 -7.01 8.11
CA GLY A 183 -3.37 -7.87 9.15
C GLY A 183 -2.13 -8.62 8.74
N SER A 184 -1.43 -9.14 9.73
CA SER A 184 -0.20 -9.90 9.61
C SER A 184 -0.41 -11.33 10.14
N PHE A 185 -0.06 -12.32 9.33
CA PHE A 185 -0.12 -13.74 9.66
C PHE A 185 1.27 -14.35 9.51
N THR A 186 2.02 -14.46 10.62
CA THR A 186 3.45 -14.80 10.58
C THR A 186 3.77 -15.98 11.49
N GLY A 187 4.57 -16.93 11.00
CA GLY A 187 5.07 -18.04 11.81
C GLY A 187 3.99 -19.05 12.26
N ASN A 188 2.77 -18.93 11.77
CA ASN A 188 1.69 -19.83 12.19
C ASN A 188 1.88 -21.24 11.63
N ASN A 189 1.39 -22.25 12.35
CA ASN A 189 1.66 -23.62 12.01
C ASN A 189 0.37 -24.49 12.06
N SER A 190 0.15 -25.29 11.03
CA SER A 190 -0.91 -26.29 11.02
C SER A 190 -0.35 -27.71 10.89
N GLY A 191 -0.92 -28.64 11.62
CA GLY A 191 -0.57 -30.07 11.53
C GLY A 191 -1.09 -30.73 10.25
N LYS A 192 -2.00 -30.07 9.50
CA LYS A 192 -2.52 -30.58 8.23
C LYS A 192 -2.38 -29.57 7.11
N SER A 193 -3.25 -28.56 7.03
CA SER A 193 -3.33 -27.68 5.86
C SER A 193 -3.63 -26.25 6.23
N GLY A 194 -3.15 -25.29 5.39
CA GLY A 194 -3.30 -23.88 5.66
C GLY A 194 -2.49 -23.44 6.88
N GLY A 195 -1.18 -23.32 6.75
CA GLY A 195 -0.28 -22.94 7.86
C GLY A 195 -0.72 -21.67 8.58
N ALA A 196 -1.25 -20.69 7.86
CA ALA A 196 -1.88 -19.51 8.44
C ALA A 196 -3.40 -19.60 8.42
N ALA A 197 -4.00 -19.82 7.24
CA ALA A 197 -5.45 -19.76 7.08
C ALA A 197 -5.98 -20.96 6.28
N ALA A 198 -7.19 -21.41 6.64
CA ALA A 198 -7.92 -22.42 5.89
C ALA A 198 -9.39 -22.00 5.73
N PHE A 199 -9.97 -22.31 4.57
CA PHE A 199 -11.37 -22.04 4.26
C PHE A 199 -12.02 -23.32 3.76
N ASP A 200 -13.17 -23.68 4.32
CA ASP A 200 -13.91 -24.89 3.94
C ASP A 200 -15.44 -24.71 4.04
N GLY A 201 -16.16 -25.79 3.85
CA GLY A 201 -17.61 -25.74 3.76
C GLY A 201 -18.03 -24.92 2.54
N LYS A 202 -18.85 -23.91 2.75
CA LYS A 202 -19.27 -22.93 1.72
C LYS A 202 -18.73 -21.53 2.03
N ALA A 203 -17.52 -21.45 2.57
CA ALA A 203 -16.90 -20.19 2.89
C ALA A 203 -16.72 -19.33 1.62
N ASN A 204 -17.16 -18.07 1.69
CA ASN A 204 -16.94 -17.07 0.66
C ASN A 204 -15.94 -16.04 1.20
N ALA A 205 -14.67 -16.31 0.97
CA ALA A 205 -13.57 -15.53 1.49
C ALA A 205 -13.01 -14.55 0.46
N THR A 206 -12.75 -13.32 0.88
CA THR A 206 -12.07 -12.30 0.09
C THR A 206 -10.90 -11.74 0.89
N ILE A 207 -9.69 -11.88 0.37
CA ILE A 207 -8.49 -11.24 0.91
C ILE A 207 -8.19 -10.04 0.02
N ILE A 208 -8.49 -8.83 0.53
CA ILE A 208 -8.19 -7.59 -0.17
C ILE A 208 -6.73 -7.23 0.07
N SER A 209 -6.24 -7.49 1.30
CA SER A 209 -4.90 -7.10 1.70
C SER A 209 -4.51 -7.76 3.03
N ALA A 210 -3.38 -8.45 3.14
CA ALA A 210 -2.80 -8.96 4.39
C ALA A 210 -1.36 -9.44 4.20
N TYR A 211 -0.65 -9.71 5.28
CA TYR A 211 0.72 -10.22 5.27
C TYR A 211 0.76 -11.67 5.74
N PHE A 212 1.22 -12.58 4.90
CA PHE A 212 1.39 -14.01 5.24
C PHE A 212 2.84 -14.43 5.03
N SER A 213 3.58 -14.68 6.09
CA SER A 213 5.00 -15.03 6.01
C SER A 213 5.38 -16.12 7.00
N GLU A 214 6.32 -16.96 6.59
CA GLU A 214 6.94 -17.99 7.45
C GLU A 214 5.96 -18.98 8.06
N ASN A 215 4.75 -19.11 7.51
CA ASN A 215 3.75 -20.07 7.97
C ASN A 215 4.08 -21.47 7.46
N LYS A 216 3.67 -22.49 8.22
CA LYS A 216 3.98 -23.88 7.96
C LYS A 216 2.74 -24.76 7.99
N ALA A 217 2.66 -25.69 7.04
CA ALA A 217 1.69 -26.79 7.09
C ALA A 217 2.46 -28.12 7.05
N SER A 218 1.92 -29.15 7.73
CA SER A 218 2.56 -30.49 7.79
C SER A 218 1.70 -31.58 7.18
N GLY A 219 0.56 -31.24 6.59
CA GLY A 219 -0.41 -32.22 6.13
C GLY A 219 -0.51 -32.37 4.62
N PHE A 220 -1.27 -33.39 4.25
CA PHE A 220 -1.46 -33.90 2.89
C PHE A 220 -2.00 -32.89 1.88
N TRP A 221 -2.99 -32.06 2.27
CA TRP A 221 -3.65 -31.14 1.35
C TRP A 221 -2.87 -29.84 1.12
N GLY A 222 -1.80 -29.61 1.86
CA GLY A 222 -0.87 -28.52 1.60
C GLY A 222 -1.34 -27.13 2.03
N GLY A 223 -0.84 -26.12 1.31
CA GLY A 223 -1.06 -24.72 1.65
C GLY A 223 -0.21 -24.25 2.83
N GLY A 224 1.09 -24.06 2.64
CA GLY A 224 1.97 -23.55 3.70
C GLY A 224 1.47 -22.27 4.34
N ALA A 225 0.83 -21.40 3.54
CA ALA A 225 0.08 -20.26 4.06
C ALA A 225 -1.43 -20.52 4.06
N ILE A 226 -2.02 -20.81 2.89
CA ILE A 226 -3.47 -20.84 2.71
C ILE A 226 -3.91 -22.17 2.09
N TYR A 227 -4.95 -22.76 2.64
CA TYR A 227 -5.69 -23.87 2.07
C TYR A 227 -7.13 -23.44 1.78
N ASN A 228 -7.59 -23.72 0.57
CA ASN A 228 -8.96 -23.46 0.12
C ASN A 228 -9.60 -24.78 -0.32
N ASP A 229 -10.64 -25.21 0.37
CA ASP A 229 -11.27 -26.51 0.15
C ASP A 229 -12.31 -26.50 -0.97
N THR A 230 -12.75 -27.67 -1.40
CA THR A 230 -13.47 -27.96 -2.64
C THR A 230 -14.74 -27.13 -2.89
N HIS A 231 -15.48 -26.75 -1.87
CA HIS A 231 -16.74 -26.01 -2.01
C HIS A 231 -16.60 -24.52 -1.64
N SER A 232 -15.41 -24.08 -1.26
CA SER A 232 -15.17 -22.70 -0.87
C SER A 232 -14.70 -21.82 -2.03
N HIS A 233 -15.00 -20.52 -1.92
CA HIS A 233 -14.60 -19.50 -2.87
C HIS A 233 -13.62 -18.56 -2.23
N LEU A 234 -12.41 -18.45 -2.77
CA LEU A 234 -11.38 -17.54 -2.29
C LEU A 234 -10.98 -16.56 -3.36
N THR A 235 -11.16 -15.27 -3.09
CA THR A 235 -10.68 -14.17 -3.92
C THR A 235 -9.53 -13.47 -3.23
N ILE A 236 -8.38 -13.33 -3.90
CA ILE A 236 -7.22 -12.60 -3.40
C ILE A 236 -6.94 -11.43 -4.33
N ASN A 237 -7.12 -10.20 -3.84
CA ASN A 237 -6.96 -9.00 -4.65
C ASN A 237 -5.52 -8.48 -4.72
N ASN A 238 -4.83 -8.46 -3.59
CA ASN A 238 -3.44 -8.00 -3.53
C ASN A 238 -2.60 -9.01 -2.75
N ALA A 239 -1.88 -9.89 -3.43
CA ALA A 239 -1.07 -10.91 -2.78
C ALA A 239 0.36 -10.95 -3.34
N LEU A 240 1.32 -10.94 -2.45
CA LEU A 240 2.70 -11.34 -2.69
C LEU A 240 2.92 -12.67 -1.94
N ILE A 241 3.22 -13.77 -2.67
CA ILE A 241 3.28 -15.12 -2.11
C ILE A 241 4.72 -15.59 -2.05
N ARG A 242 5.30 -15.69 -0.85
CA ARG A 242 6.67 -16.20 -0.61
C ARG A 242 6.93 -16.58 0.87
N LYS A 243 7.99 -17.34 1.17
CA LYS A 243 8.48 -17.78 2.50
C LYS A 243 7.58 -18.75 3.30
N ASN A 244 6.47 -19.22 2.77
CA ASN A 244 5.70 -20.25 3.46
C ASN A 244 6.13 -21.65 3.02
N THR A 245 5.94 -22.65 3.89
CA THR A 245 6.46 -23.98 3.64
C THR A 245 5.43 -25.07 3.96
N ILE A 246 5.48 -26.13 3.15
CA ILE A 246 4.97 -27.44 3.57
C ILE A 246 6.16 -28.30 3.93
N LYS A 247 6.08 -28.91 5.10
CA LYS A 247 7.10 -29.78 5.64
C LYS A 247 6.46 -31.03 6.27
N ASP A 248 7.13 -32.17 6.14
CA ASP A 248 6.79 -33.42 6.80
C ASP A 248 5.49 -34.13 6.35
N ALA A 249 4.83 -33.70 5.28
CA ALA A 249 3.75 -34.47 4.68
C ALA A 249 4.35 -35.67 3.92
N TYR A 250 4.10 -36.85 4.39
CA TYR A 250 4.61 -38.08 3.76
C TYR A 250 3.47 -38.83 3.06
N LEU A 251 3.56 -38.95 1.74
CA LEU A 251 2.65 -39.77 0.95
C LEU A 251 3.43 -40.78 0.12
N ILE A 252 3.05 -42.00 0.31
CA ILE A 252 3.40 -43.08 -0.60
C ILE A 252 2.17 -43.28 -1.50
N GLY A 253 2.32 -43.04 -2.80
CA GLY A 253 1.28 -43.34 -3.79
C GLY A 253 0.89 -44.81 -3.78
N ALA A 254 -0.23 -45.16 -4.43
CA ALA A 254 -0.80 -46.50 -4.48
C ALA A 254 0.18 -47.60 -4.94
N ASN A 255 1.31 -47.22 -5.56
CA ASN A 255 2.36 -48.11 -6.04
C ASN A 255 3.71 -47.91 -5.32
N ASN A 256 3.73 -47.43 -4.08
CA ASN A 256 4.94 -47.10 -3.33
C ASN A 256 5.87 -46.08 -4.00
N HIS A 257 5.37 -45.30 -4.92
CA HIS A 257 6.14 -44.18 -5.52
C HIS A 257 5.86 -42.89 -4.74
N PRO A 258 6.88 -42.25 -4.20
CA PRO A 258 6.73 -40.95 -3.59
C PRO A 258 6.29 -39.92 -4.64
N ILE A 259 5.40 -39.06 -4.25
CA ILE A 259 4.90 -38.01 -5.14
C ILE A 259 5.87 -36.84 -5.09
N SER A 260 6.18 -36.30 -6.26
CA SER A 260 7.12 -35.16 -6.38
C SER A 260 6.58 -33.89 -5.72
N GLN A 261 7.49 -33.03 -5.31
CA GLN A 261 7.18 -31.71 -4.80
C GLN A 261 6.66 -30.83 -5.92
N GLN A 262 5.53 -30.17 -5.72
CA GLN A 262 4.86 -29.40 -6.78
C GLN A 262 4.27 -28.11 -6.25
N GLY A 263 4.32 -27.03 -7.07
CA GLY A 263 3.69 -25.77 -6.77
C GLY A 263 4.22 -25.11 -5.50
N GLY A 264 5.47 -24.71 -5.47
CA GLY A 264 6.07 -24.03 -4.33
C GLY A 264 5.24 -22.80 -3.89
N GLY A 265 4.76 -22.00 -4.86
CA GLY A 265 3.86 -20.88 -4.59
C GLY A 265 2.42 -21.33 -4.47
N VAL A 266 1.83 -21.79 -5.55
CA VAL A 266 0.42 -22.21 -5.65
C VAL A 266 0.31 -23.59 -6.30
N TRP A 267 -0.45 -24.46 -5.68
CA TRP A 267 -0.86 -25.74 -6.23
C TRP A 267 -2.39 -25.74 -6.41
N ASN A 268 -2.84 -26.00 -7.61
CA ASN A 268 -4.24 -26.08 -7.98
C ASN A 268 -4.60 -27.52 -8.35
N CYS A 269 -5.50 -28.11 -7.57
CA CYS A 269 -5.99 -29.47 -7.77
C CYS A 269 -6.84 -29.58 -9.04
N ASP A 270 -7.08 -30.79 -9.48
CA ASP A 270 -8.03 -31.09 -10.57
C ASP A 270 -9.48 -30.69 -10.24
N THR A 271 -9.85 -30.63 -8.97
CA THR A 271 -11.14 -30.08 -8.52
C THR A 271 -11.12 -28.56 -8.35
N GLY A 272 -9.93 -27.95 -8.30
CA GLY A 272 -9.76 -26.52 -8.07
C GLY A 272 -9.82 -25.70 -9.35
N HIS A 273 -10.38 -24.51 -9.26
CA HIS A 273 -10.36 -23.50 -10.31
C HIS A 273 -9.60 -22.28 -9.86
N THR A 274 -8.60 -21.83 -10.63
CA THR A 274 -7.84 -20.63 -10.33
C THR A 274 -7.94 -19.62 -11.46
N THR A 275 -8.40 -18.41 -11.14
CA THR A 275 -8.42 -17.25 -12.03
C THR A 275 -7.38 -16.23 -11.60
N LEU A 276 -6.43 -15.90 -12.46
CA LEU A 276 -5.40 -14.90 -12.24
C LEU A 276 -5.74 -13.63 -13.01
N ASN A 277 -6.36 -12.66 -12.35
CA ASN A 277 -6.64 -11.36 -12.94
C ASN A 277 -5.42 -10.42 -12.85
N ILE A 278 -5.36 -9.45 -13.73
CA ILE A 278 -4.16 -8.65 -14.00
C ILE A 278 -4.05 -7.43 -13.10
N THR A 279 -5.14 -6.75 -12.82
CA THR A 279 -5.10 -5.39 -12.28
C THR A 279 -4.89 -5.31 -10.78
N LYS A 280 -5.33 -6.31 -10.04
CA LYS A 280 -5.10 -6.44 -8.59
C LYS A 280 -4.64 -7.87 -8.30
N GLY A 281 -3.69 -8.34 -9.08
CA GLY A 281 -3.31 -9.74 -9.10
C GLY A 281 -2.35 -10.13 -8.00
N ALA A 282 -2.09 -11.45 -7.93
CA ALA A 282 -1.08 -11.99 -7.06
C ALA A 282 0.33 -11.71 -7.60
N ALA A 283 1.23 -11.37 -6.70
CA ALA A 283 2.66 -11.43 -6.94
C ALA A 283 3.19 -12.78 -6.45
N ILE A 284 3.37 -13.73 -7.36
CA ILE A 284 3.82 -15.09 -7.09
C ILE A 284 5.21 -15.26 -7.70
N PHE A 285 6.24 -15.33 -6.90
CA PHE A 285 7.63 -15.50 -7.33
C PHE A 285 8.54 -15.98 -6.18
N GLU A 286 9.75 -16.45 -6.50
CA GLU A 286 10.75 -16.93 -5.54
C GLU A 286 10.25 -18.05 -4.63
N ASN A 287 9.32 -18.84 -5.11
CA ASN A 287 8.89 -20.05 -4.43
C ASN A 287 9.74 -21.23 -4.90
N SER A 288 9.64 -22.34 -4.21
CA SER A 288 10.47 -23.51 -4.46
C SER A 288 9.69 -24.81 -4.34
N ALA A 289 9.81 -25.64 -5.36
CA ALA A 289 9.41 -27.03 -5.39
C ALA A 289 10.61 -27.90 -5.78
N PRO A 290 11.58 -28.12 -4.87
CA PRO A 290 12.87 -28.73 -5.19
C PRO A 290 12.72 -30.21 -5.56
N ASP A 291 13.76 -30.76 -6.20
CA ASP A 291 13.89 -32.19 -6.38
C ASP A 291 14.10 -32.87 -5.03
N ALA A 292 13.48 -34.01 -4.82
CA ALA A 292 13.50 -34.78 -3.59
C ALA A 292 14.12 -36.19 -3.78
N GLY A 293 14.32 -36.92 -2.67
CA GLY A 293 15.03 -38.19 -2.63
C GLY A 293 16.52 -38.03 -2.38
N GLU A 294 17.18 -39.09 -1.93
CA GLU A 294 18.63 -39.09 -1.62
C GLU A 294 19.47 -38.70 -2.83
N ASN A 295 19.08 -39.14 -4.02
CA ASN A 295 19.75 -38.86 -5.28
C ASN A 295 19.00 -37.87 -6.16
N LYS A 296 18.03 -37.11 -5.60
CA LYS A 296 17.14 -36.21 -6.33
C LYS A 296 16.40 -36.91 -7.48
N GLU A 297 16.02 -38.16 -7.28
CA GLU A 297 15.28 -38.95 -8.24
C GLU A 297 13.84 -38.48 -8.46
N TYR A 298 13.26 -37.82 -7.47
CA TYR A 298 11.91 -37.21 -7.56
C TYR A 298 12.01 -35.79 -8.02
N LYS A 299 11.74 -35.55 -9.29
CA LYS A 299 11.85 -34.21 -9.88
C LYS A 299 10.71 -33.32 -9.43
N GLY A 300 11.03 -32.17 -8.83
CA GLY A 300 10.08 -31.14 -8.50
C GLY A 300 9.49 -30.47 -9.75
N ALA A 301 8.40 -29.72 -9.61
CA ALA A 301 7.76 -29.01 -10.71
C ALA A 301 7.05 -27.74 -10.24
N GLY A 302 7.13 -26.67 -11.05
CA GLY A 302 6.40 -25.45 -10.84
C GLY A 302 6.75 -24.75 -9.53
N ASP A 303 7.94 -24.20 -9.45
CA ASP A 303 8.34 -23.45 -8.26
C ASP A 303 7.26 -22.44 -7.82
N ASP A 304 6.64 -21.73 -8.76
CA ASP A 304 5.70 -20.69 -8.44
C ASP A 304 4.23 -21.10 -8.59
N PHE A 305 3.91 -21.87 -9.62
CA PHE A 305 2.53 -22.25 -9.88
C PHE A 305 2.43 -23.63 -10.57
N VAL A 306 1.50 -24.43 -10.11
CA VAL A 306 1.10 -25.70 -10.75
C VAL A 306 -0.40 -25.72 -10.95
N SER A 307 -0.84 -26.13 -12.13
CA SER A 307 -2.23 -26.44 -12.40
C SER A 307 -2.39 -27.83 -12.94
N ILE A 308 -3.22 -28.63 -12.30
CA ILE A 308 -3.65 -29.94 -12.74
C ILE A 308 -5.03 -29.77 -13.37
N THR A 309 -5.16 -30.06 -14.64
CA THR A 309 -6.41 -29.78 -15.40
C THR A 309 -7.08 -31.04 -15.92
N LYS A 310 -6.47 -32.22 -15.78
CA LYS A 310 -7.02 -33.51 -16.29
C LYS A 310 -6.99 -34.58 -15.21
N HIS A 311 -8.14 -35.11 -14.91
CA HIS A 311 -8.31 -36.32 -14.10
C HIS A 311 -8.59 -37.54 -14.98
N LYS A 312 -7.92 -38.64 -14.75
CA LYS A 312 -8.01 -39.85 -15.60
C LYS A 312 -9.23 -40.71 -15.32
N TYR A 313 -9.87 -40.57 -14.17
CA TYR A 313 -10.84 -41.53 -13.65
C TYR A 313 -12.29 -41.05 -13.61
N GLU A 314 -12.55 -39.78 -13.75
CA GLU A 314 -13.94 -39.29 -13.77
C GLU A 314 -14.38 -39.02 -15.20
N LYS A 315 -15.28 -39.91 -15.69
CA LYS A 315 -15.88 -39.80 -17.03
C LYS A 315 -16.71 -38.53 -17.22
N ASP A 316 -17.08 -37.87 -16.15
CA ASP A 316 -17.94 -36.70 -16.14
C ASP A 316 -17.15 -35.38 -15.88
N PHE A 317 -15.83 -35.43 -15.69
CA PHE A 317 -14.97 -34.25 -15.64
C PHE A 317 -14.47 -33.92 -17.04
N ASP A 318 -15.31 -33.23 -17.78
CA ASP A 318 -15.01 -32.82 -19.15
C ASP A 318 -14.08 -31.57 -19.13
N GLY A 319 -12.80 -31.85 -19.14
CA GLY A 319 -11.74 -30.86 -19.32
C GLY A 319 -11.53 -29.91 -18.13
N GLY A 320 -10.33 -29.95 -17.59
CA GLY A 320 -9.91 -29.07 -16.52
C GLY A 320 -10.21 -27.60 -16.80
N ARG A 321 -10.49 -26.87 -15.73
CA ARG A 321 -10.82 -25.45 -15.82
C ARG A 321 -9.61 -24.68 -16.29
N PRO A 322 -9.76 -23.77 -17.27
CA PRO A 322 -8.63 -23.05 -17.84
C PRO A 322 -7.99 -22.12 -16.82
N VAL A 323 -6.67 -21.98 -16.92
CA VAL A 323 -5.90 -21.01 -16.13
C VAL A 323 -5.37 -19.95 -17.07
N SER A 324 -5.70 -18.71 -16.80
CA SER A 324 -5.12 -17.55 -17.47
C SER A 324 -3.98 -16.95 -16.66
N ILE A 325 -2.86 -16.68 -17.30
CA ILE A 325 -1.66 -16.14 -16.67
C ILE A 325 -1.52 -14.66 -16.97
N SER A 326 -1.34 -13.85 -15.93
CA SER A 326 -1.11 -12.43 -16.07
C SER A 326 0.35 -12.10 -16.44
N PRO A 327 0.60 -11.14 -17.36
CA PRO A 327 1.94 -10.65 -17.67
C PRO A 327 2.50 -9.72 -16.60
N ARG A 328 1.69 -9.27 -15.65
CA ARG A 328 2.10 -8.33 -14.61
C ARG A 328 1.95 -8.92 -13.23
N ILE A 329 2.72 -8.41 -12.31
CA ILE A 329 2.57 -8.66 -10.89
C ILE A 329 1.87 -7.48 -10.22
N LEU A 330 1.58 -7.60 -8.95
CA LEU A 330 1.07 -6.53 -8.12
C LEU A 330 1.86 -5.22 -8.38
N GLY A 331 1.14 -4.12 -8.55
CA GLY A 331 1.73 -2.83 -8.87
C GLY A 331 2.02 -2.58 -10.35
N GLY A 332 1.66 -3.50 -11.25
CA GLY A 332 1.82 -3.33 -12.69
C GLY A 332 3.20 -3.66 -13.23
N GLY A 333 4.14 -4.10 -12.39
CA GLY A 333 5.46 -4.53 -12.83
C GLY A 333 5.37 -5.72 -13.77
N GLN A 334 6.19 -5.74 -14.82
CA GLN A 334 6.25 -6.85 -15.78
C GLN A 334 6.91 -8.08 -15.19
N ARG A 335 6.43 -9.26 -15.58
CA ARG A 335 7.04 -10.54 -15.31
C ARG A 335 6.95 -11.45 -16.54
N LEU A 336 7.82 -12.42 -16.57
CA LEU A 336 7.79 -13.48 -17.58
C LEU A 336 7.46 -14.80 -16.89
N TRP A 337 6.72 -15.65 -17.57
CA TRP A 337 6.45 -17.01 -17.15
C TRP A 337 7.19 -18.00 -18.03
N TYR A 338 7.74 -19.03 -17.41
CA TYR A 338 8.47 -20.10 -18.09
C TYR A 338 7.99 -21.46 -17.62
N GLN A 339 8.06 -22.46 -18.52
CA GLN A 339 7.84 -23.84 -18.16
C GLN A 339 8.91 -24.29 -17.15
N ASP A 340 8.48 -24.94 -16.07
CA ASP A 340 9.34 -25.39 -14.98
C ASP A 340 9.04 -26.83 -14.56
N GLY A 341 9.60 -27.79 -15.28
CA GLY A 341 9.44 -29.22 -15.01
C GLY A 341 8.11 -29.79 -15.46
N SER A 342 7.85 -31.02 -15.10
CA SER A 342 6.66 -31.79 -15.43
C SER A 342 5.94 -32.25 -14.17
N ILE A 343 4.61 -32.25 -14.21
CA ILE A 343 3.75 -32.58 -13.09
C ILE A 343 3.52 -34.10 -13.00
N TYR A 344 3.58 -34.64 -11.81
CA TYR A 344 3.11 -35.96 -11.43
C TYR A 344 1.74 -35.88 -10.77
N SER A 345 0.76 -36.70 -11.18
CA SER A 345 -0.53 -36.77 -10.55
C SER A 345 -0.71 -38.05 -9.75
N TYR A 346 -1.08 -37.90 -8.47
CA TYR A 346 -1.39 -39.01 -7.57
C TYR A 346 -2.56 -39.88 -8.07
N HIS A 347 -3.61 -39.23 -8.51
CA HIS A 347 -4.86 -39.91 -8.90
C HIS A 347 -4.79 -40.66 -10.22
N SER A 348 -3.75 -40.44 -11.02
CA SER A 348 -3.72 -40.95 -12.37
C SER A 348 -2.64 -41.98 -12.66
N ASN A 349 -1.76 -42.36 -11.70
CA ASN A 349 -0.51 -43.04 -12.02
C ASN A 349 0.20 -42.41 -13.25
N TRP A 350 -0.04 -41.14 -13.45
CA TRP A 350 0.36 -40.41 -14.64
C TRP A 350 1.76 -39.87 -14.49
N ALA A 351 2.68 -40.51 -15.19
CA ALA A 351 3.97 -39.92 -15.47
C ALA A 351 3.86 -39.16 -16.80
N PRO A 352 4.38 -37.95 -16.91
CA PRO A 352 4.38 -37.27 -18.20
C PRO A 352 5.15 -38.12 -19.23
N GLU A 353 4.56 -38.26 -20.42
CA GLU A 353 5.21 -38.98 -21.54
C GLU A 353 6.61 -38.45 -21.85
N LYS A 354 6.81 -37.15 -21.56
CA LYS A 354 8.09 -36.48 -21.70
C LYS A 354 8.35 -35.60 -20.49
N GLN A 355 9.42 -35.86 -19.78
CA GLN A 355 9.86 -34.98 -18.70
C GLN A 355 10.40 -33.67 -19.30
N LEU A 356 9.79 -32.53 -18.86
CA LEU A 356 10.26 -31.21 -19.22
C LEU A 356 11.35 -30.73 -18.24
N PRO A 357 12.35 -30.02 -18.75
CA PRO A 357 13.44 -29.53 -17.88
C PRO A 357 12.93 -28.50 -16.86
N ARG A 358 13.61 -28.48 -15.70
CA ARG A 358 13.42 -27.40 -14.72
C ARG A 358 13.91 -26.08 -15.30
N TYR A 359 13.26 -24.99 -14.89
CA TYR A 359 13.68 -23.65 -15.30
C TYR A 359 15.14 -23.39 -14.94
N LYS A 360 15.86 -22.80 -15.88
CA LYS A 360 17.24 -22.35 -15.71
C LYS A 360 17.36 -20.93 -16.26
N GLU A 361 17.84 -20.01 -15.45
CA GLU A 361 18.05 -18.62 -15.87
C GLU A 361 19.04 -18.56 -17.06
N GLY A 362 18.63 -17.83 -18.12
CA GLY A 362 19.39 -17.79 -19.39
C GLY A 362 19.34 -19.08 -20.20
N GLY A 363 18.58 -20.09 -19.77
CA GLY A 363 18.41 -21.37 -20.49
C GLY A 363 17.35 -21.28 -21.59
N GLU A 364 17.23 -22.40 -22.35
CA GLU A 364 16.25 -22.53 -23.45
C GLU A 364 14.85 -22.94 -22.97
N ASN A 365 14.44 -22.54 -21.77
CA ASN A 365 13.12 -22.83 -21.26
C ASN A 365 12.04 -22.14 -22.10
N THR A 366 10.97 -22.88 -22.41
CA THR A 366 9.85 -22.34 -23.16
C THR A 366 9.19 -21.21 -22.36
N ARG A 367 9.17 -20.01 -22.94
CA ARG A 367 8.40 -18.89 -22.44
C ARG A 367 6.93 -19.18 -22.65
N ILE A 368 6.14 -19.02 -21.60
CA ILE A 368 4.70 -19.21 -21.64
C ILE A 368 4.05 -17.89 -22.05
N PRO A 369 3.25 -17.85 -23.14
CA PRO A 369 2.50 -16.67 -23.49
C PRO A 369 1.44 -16.39 -22.40
N TYR A 370 1.22 -15.13 -22.09
CA TYR A 370 0.12 -14.67 -21.26
C TYR A 370 -1.11 -14.37 -22.10
N ASP A 371 -2.24 -14.15 -21.45
CA ASP A 371 -3.54 -13.89 -22.07
C ASP A 371 -4.09 -15.08 -22.89
N LYS A 372 -3.61 -16.28 -22.64
CA LYS A 372 -4.17 -17.53 -23.14
C LYS A 372 -4.68 -18.38 -21.99
N GLU A 373 -5.78 -19.03 -22.23
CA GLU A 373 -6.28 -20.08 -21.36
C GLU A 373 -5.55 -21.38 -21.63
N PHE A 374 -5.12 -22.05 -20.57
CA PHE A 374 -4.43 -23.34 -20.66
C PHE A 374 -5.30 -24.42 -20.04
N ASN A 375 -5.67 -25.41 -20.86
CA ASN A 375 -6.43 -26.61 -20.48
C ASN A 375 -5.51 -27.83 -20.33
N GLU A 376 -4.25 -27.64 -20.02
CA GLU A 376 -3.25 -28.69 -19.89
C GLU A 376 -2.57 -28.60 -18.54
N ASN A 377 -2.14 -29.75 -18.01
CA ASN A 377 -1.31 -29.79 -16.82
C ASN A 377 -0.03 -28.96 -17.04
N LYS A 378 0.18 -27.95 -16.25
CA LYS A 378 1.30 -27.01 -16.42
C LYS A 378 1.97 -26.70 -15.10
N ALA A 379 3.30 -26.58 -15.17
CA ALA A 379 4.15 -26.17 -14.09
C ALA A 379 4.94 -24.92 -14.52
N TYR A 380 4.92 -23.88 -13.72
CA TYR A 380 5.43 -22.57 -14.11
C TYR A 380 6.39 -21.96 -13.11
N LYS A 381 7.37 -21.20 -13.64
CA LYS A 381 8.24 -20.29 -12.93
C LYS A 381 7.98 -18.86 -13.38
N SER A 382 7.75 -17.96 -12.44
CA SER A 382 7.62 -16.52 -12.67
C SER A 382 8.96 -15.82 -12.48
N VAL A 383 9.35 -15.00 -13.43
CA VAL A 383 10.62 -14.25 -13.39
C VAL A 383 10.33 -12.75 -13.49
N PRO A 384 10.12 -12.05 -12.37
CA PRO A 384 9.94 -10.59 -12.34
C PRO A 384 11.29 -9.87 -12.45
N SER A 385 11.28 -8.63 -12.93
CA SER A 385 12.43 -7.74 -12.78
C SER A 385 12.65 -7.37 -11.30
N LYS A 386 13.84 -6.89 -10.96
CA LYS A 386 14.17 -6.46 -9.59
C LYS A 386 13.23 -5.34 -9.12
N ASP A 387 12.98 -4.35 -9.97
CA ASP A 387 12.11 -3.22 -9.64
C ASP A 387 10.65 -3.64 -9.53
N SER A 388 10.17 -4.52 -10.43
CA SER A 388 8.82 -5.07 -10.36
C SER A 388 8.57 -5.82 -9.05
N LYS A 389 9.56 -6.62 -8.63
CA LYS A 389 9.51 -7.33 -7.36
C LYS A 389 9.49 -6.37 -6.18
N ALA A 390 10.42 -5.41 -6.12
CA ALA A 390 10.49 -4.41 -5.06
C ALA A 390 9.20 -3.58 -4.96
N LEU A 391 8.58 -3.26 -6.10
CA LEU A 391 7.30 -2.55 -6.12
C LEU A 391 6.16 -3.42 -5.59
N ALA A 392 6.09 -4.69 -5.98
CA ALA A 392 5.10 -5.62 -5.46
C ALA A 392 5.20 -5.75 -3.93
N GLU A 393 6.41 -5.85 -3.39
CA GLU A 393 6.67 -5.90 -1.95
C GLU A 393 6.25 -4.60 -1.24
N LYS A 394 6.42 -3.47 -1.89
CA LYS A 394 6.04 -2.16 -1.34
C LYS A 394 4.53 -1.94 -1.34
N LEU A 395 3.84 -2.40 -2.38
CA LEU A 395 2.39 -2.26 -2.54
C LEU A 395 1.60 -3.36 -1.85
N ALA A 396 2.22 -4.52 -1.66
CA ALA A 396 1.55 -5.66 -1.06
C ALA A 396 1.20 -5.37 0.40
N GLN A 397 -0.07 -5.33 0.69
CA GLN A 397 -0.59 -5.49 2.05
C GLN A 397 -0.81 -6.97 2.37
N VAL A 398 -0.96 -7.83 1.36
CA VAL A 398 -0.86 -9.28 1.53
C VAL A 398 0.48 -9.73 0.96
N VAL A 399 1.34 -10.24 1.82
CA VAL A 399 2.63 -10.80 1.44
C VAL A 399 2.70 -12.25 1.92
N ILE A 400 2.81 -13.19 0.97
CA ILE A 400 3.03 -14.62 1.22
C ILE A 400 4.36 -14.96 0.56
N GLU A 401 5.43 -15.10 1.35
CA GLU A 401 6.80 -15.00 0.85
C GLU A 401 7.61 -16.29 0.93
N ASN A 402 8.52 -16.52 -0.06
CA ASN A 402 9.52 -17.59 -0.13
C ASN A 402 8.94 -18.96 0.26
N ASN A 403 7.81 -19.30 -0.35
CA ASN A 403 7.12 -20.53 -0.06
C ASN A 403 7.91 -21.72 -0.58
N ALA A 404 7.88 -22.82 0.13
CA ALA A 404 8.53 -24.05 -0.29
C ALA A 404 7.64 -25.26 -0.10
N ALA A 405 7.53 -26.05 -1.14
CA ALA A 405 6.99 -27.39 -1.09
C ALA A 405 8.15 -28.38 -0.86
N THR A 406 8.51 -28.63 0.37
CA THR A 406 9.70 -29.45 0.74
C THR A 406 9.37 -30.86 1.13
N SER A 407 8.11 -31.28 0.99
CA SER A 407 7.61 -32.58 1.41
C SER A 407 7.32 -33.47 0.19
N LEU A 408 7.50 -34.78 0.36
CA LEU A 408 7.05 -35.81 -0.60
C LEU A 408 5.52 -35.91 -0.53
N GLY A 409 4.80 -35.19 -1.34
CA GLY A 409 3.35 -35.24 -1.35
C GLY A 409 2.73 -34.15 -2.20
N ILE A 410 1.41 -34.10 -2.24
CA ILE A 410 0.64 -33.04 -2.85
C ILE A 410 0.99 -31.73 -2.11
N SER A 411 1.23 -30.65 -2.85
CA SER A 411 2.02 -29.55 -2.33
C SER A 411 1.26 -28.22 -2.43
N GLY A 412 1.87 -27.15 -2.54
CA GLY A 412 1.40 -25.78 -2.45
C GLY A 412 2.09 -25.13 -1.27
N GLY A 413 3.38 -24.79 -1.41
CA GLY A 413 4.16 -24.18 -0.34
C GLY A 413 3.53 -22.91 0.18
N GLY A 414 2.92 -22.10 -0.71
CA GLY A 414 2.10 -20.95 -0.34
C GLY A 414 0.63 -21.33 -0.19
N ILE A 415 -0.01 -21.65 -1.29
CA ILE A 415 -1.46 -21.92 -1.37
C ILE A 415 -1.71 -23.28 -1.99
N SER A 416 -2.61 -24.06 -1.38
CA SER A 416 -3.21 -25.23 -2.00
C SER A 416 -4.70 -24.98 -2.23
N ASN A 417 -5.16 -25.19 -3.44
CA ASN A 417 -6.52 -24.90 -3.87
C ASN A 417 -7.23 -26.11 -4.43
N ASN A 418 -8.28 -26.54 -3.76
CA ASN A 418 -9.22 -27.55 -4.23
C ASN A 418 -10.59 -26.96 -4.61
N GLY A 419 -10.82 -25.69 -4.28
CA GLY A 419 -12.04 -24.95 -4.57
C GLY A 419 -11.88 -23.92 -5.68
N GLU A 420 -12.65 -22.86 -5.63
CA GLU A 420 -12.50 -21.71 -6.52
C GLU A 420 -11.57 -20.67 -5.90
N LEU A 421 -10.50 -20.32 -6.61
CA LEU A 421 -9.50 -19.32 -6.21
C LEU A 421 -9.39 -18.26 -7.29
N THR A 422 -9.66 -17.01 -6.93
CA THR A 422 -9.52 -15.87 -7.81
C THR A 422 -8.46 -14.91 -7.28
N PHE A 423 -7.48 -14.59 -8.11
CA PHE A 423 -6.52 -13.54 -7.85
C PHE A 423 -6.90 -12.28 -8.61
N GLY A 424 -7.09 -11.18 -7.88
CA GLY A 424 -7.43 -9.89 -8.45
C GLY A 424 -8.89 -9.75 -8.84
N SER A 425 -9.20 -8.66 -9.50
CA SER A 425 -10.51 -8.38 -10.07
C SER A 425 -10.44 -8.29 -11.58
N PRO A 426 -11.52 -8.62 -12.30
CA PRO A 426 -11.57 -8.39 -13.74
C PRO A 426 -11.44 -6.89 -14.04
N GLY A 427 -10.75 -6.56 -15.08
CA GLY A 427 -10.53 -5.20 -15.53
C GLY A 427 -9.05 -4.89 -15.73
N ARG A 428 -8.77 -4.18 -16.81
CA ARG A 428 -7.40 -3.82 -17.22
C ARG A 428 -7.38 -2.34 -17.53
N TRP A 429 -6.55 -1.60 -16.82
CA TRP A 429 -6.33 -0.20 -17.14
C TRP A 429 -5.29 -0.06 -18.25
N LYS A 430 -5.47 0.96 -19.03
CA LYS A 430 -4.52 1.44 -20.02
C LYS A 430 -3.93 2.75 -19.52
N LEU A 431 -2.62 2.82 -19.32
CA LEU A 431 -1.94 4.07 -19.06
C LEU A 431 -1.59 4.71 -20.42
N GLN A 432 -2.35 5.72 -20.83
CA GLN A 432 -2.12 6.47 -22.05
C GLN A 432 -1.24 7.67 -21.78
N ILE A 433 -0.11 7.76 -22.46
CA ILE A 433 0.87 8.83 -22.28
C ILE A 433 0.89 9.69 -23.53
N LYS A 434 0.78 11.00 -23.35
CA LYS A 434 0.94 11.99 -24.41
C LYS A 434 2.05 12.95 -24.01
N LYS A 435 3.00 13.16 -24.93
CA LYS A 435 4.11 14.09 -24.72
C LYS A 435 3.96 15.35 -25.53
N ALA A 436 4.29 16.47 -24.91
CA ALA A 436 4.41 17.78 -25.54
C ALA A 436 5.81 18.36 -25.31
N TRP A 437 6.14 19.38 -26.10
CA TRP A 437 7.39 20.10 -26.05
C TRP A 437 7.09 21.59 -25.94
N GLN A 438 7.84 22.30 -25.11
CA GLN A 438 7.63 23.72 -24.88
C GLN A 438 8.96 24.50 -24.73
N GLY A 439 9.05 25.63 -25.39
CA GLY A 439 10.20 26.53 -25.27
C GLY A 439 11.47 26.01 -25.92
N ASP A 440 11.36 25.07 -26.85
CA ASP A 440 12.43 24.45 -27.59
C ASP A 440 12.40 24.79 -29.09
N ASP A 441 13.42 24.34 -29.81
CA ASP A 441 13.46 24.37 -31.27
C ASP A 441 13.00 23.01 -31.80
N PRO A 442 11.87 22.92 -32.54
CA PRO A 442 11.34 21.65 -33.05
C PRO A 442 12.33 20.90 -33.96
N GLU A 443 13.27 21.57 -34.62
CA GLU A 443 14.26 20.94 -35.48
C GLU A 443 15.41 20.30 -34.72
N GLN A 444 15.62 20.70 -33.46
CA GLN A 444 16.63 20.12 -32.58
C GLN A 444 16.10 19.01 -31.68
N ARG A 445 14.81 18.72 -31.76
CA ARG A 445 14.22 17.60 -31.00
C ARG A 445 14.82 16.28 -31.43
N PRO A 446 15.05 15.36 -30.48
CA PRO A 446 15.40 13.98 -30.83
C PRO A 446 14.27 13.35 -31.68
N THR A 447 14.63 12.49 -32.61
CA THR A 447 13.64 11.76 -33.44
C THR A 447 12.79 10.79 -32.63
N LYS A 448 13.37 10.23 -31.56
CA LYS A 448 12.70 9.39 -30.58
C LYS A 448 13.35 9.51 -29.21
N ILE A 449 12.57 9.22 -28.19
CA ILE A 449 12.98 9.14 -26.80
C ILE A 449 12.42 7.87 -26.15
N THR A 450 13.06 7.43 -25.10
CA THR A 450 12.51 6.42 -24.21
C THR A 450 12.04 7.11 -22.91
N LEU A 451 10.85 6.76 -22.49
CA LEU A 451 10.27 7.22 -21.25
C LEU A 451 10.07 6.04 -20.31
N ASP A 452 10.86 5.95 -19.25
CA ASP A 452 10.63 5.00 -18.19
C ASP A 452 9.42 5.41 -17.38
N VAL A 453 8.52 4.49 -17.14
CA VAL A 453 7.35 4.66 -16.28
C VAL A 453 7.70 4.15 -14.89
N LEU A 454 7.60 5.01 -13.89
CA LEU A 454 7.93 4.69 -12.52
C LEU A 454 6.70 4.82 -11.62
N VAL A 455 6.55 3.89 -10.68
CA VAL A 455 5.57 3.96 -9.60
C VAL A 455 6.34 3.99 -8.28
N GLY A 456 6.16 5.03 -7.50
CA GLY A 456 6.88 5.19 -6.24
C GLY A 456 8.41 5.17 -6.41
N GLY A 457 8.91 5.66 -7.56
CA GLY A 457 10.33 5.71 -7.91
C GLY A 457 10.92 4.41 -8.50
N LEU A 458 10.12 3.33 -8.60
CA LEU A 458 10.55 2.05 -9.18
C LEU A 458 10.05 1.91 -10.62
N GLN A 459 10.90 1.50 -11.53
CA GLN A 459 10.55 1.34 -12.94
C GLN A 459 9.64 0.12 -13.12
N VAL A 460 8.44 0.36 -13.67
CA VAL A 460 7.44 -0.69 -13.93
C VAL A 460 7.32 -1.01 -15.40
N ASP A 461 7.63 -0.05 -16.25
CA ASP A 461 7.61 -0.21 -17.71
C ASP A 461 8.47 0.84 -18.38
N LYS A 462 8.56 0.79 -19.70
CA LYS A 462 9.15 1.81 -20.55
C LYS A 462 8.41 1.89 -21.88
N VAL A 463 8.30 3.09 -22.43
CA VAL A 463 7.68 3.32 -23.72
C VAL A 463 8.60 4.14 -24.61
N GLU A 464 8.49 3.95 -25.92
CA GLU A 464 9.16 4.79 -26.90
C GLU A 464 8.17 5.82 -27.45
N LEU A 465 8.60 7.07 -27.49
CA LEU A 465 7.86 8.20 -28.03
C LEU A 465 8.64 8.82 -29.17
N SER A 466 7.97 9.09 -30.28
CA SER A 466 8.60 9.62 -31.48
C SER A 466 7.61 10.47 -32.29
N LYS A 467 8.11 11.18 -33.28
CA LYS A 467 7.26 11.90 -34.23
C LYS A 467 6.33 10.96 -34.99
N GLU A 468 6.75 9.73 -35.26
CA GLU A 468 5.99 8.74 -36.00
C GLU A 468 4.73 8.26 -35.24
N ASN A 469 4.81 8.15 -33.91
CA ASN A 469 3.67 7.82 -33.08
C ASN A 469 2.97 9.06 -32.48
N ASN A 470 3.21 10.25 -33.07
CA ASN A 470 2.66 11.52 -32.63
C ASN A 470 2.96 11.82 -31.14
N TRP A 471 4.10 11.38 -30.66
CA TRP A 471 4.53 11.52 -29.26
C TRP A 471 3.53 10.92 -28.28
N THR A 472 2.88 9.82 -28.65
CA THR A 472 1.95 9.11 -27.81
C THR A 472 2.33 7.64 -27.67
N ALA A 473 2.11 7.08 -26.50
CA ALA A 473 2.30 5.66 -26.25
C ALA A 473 1.34 5.17 -25.17
N ALA A 474 1.19 3.86 -25.04
CA ALA A 474 0.38 3.27 -24.00
C ALA A 474 1.11 2.13 -23.29
N VAL A 475 0.86 2.01 -21.99
CA VAL A 475 1.17 0.82 -21.21
C VAL A 475 -0.12 0.06 -21.00
N GLU A 476 -0.24 -1.08 -21.64
CA GLU A 476 -1.41 -1.94 -21.50
C GLU A 476 -1.35 -2.74 -20.19
N ASN A 477 -2.50 -3.18 -19.72
CA ASN A 477 -2.62 -3.97 -18.49
C ASN A 477 -2.00 -3.28 -17.25
N PHE A 478 -2.11 -1.97 -17.17
CA PHE A 478 -1.68 -1.20 -16.02
C PHE A 478 -2.64 -1.41 -14.84
N PRO A 479 -2.20 -1.38 -13.58
CA PRO A 479 -3.10 -1.45 -12.43
C PRO A 479 -3.97 -0.20 -12.33
N ASP A 480 -5.08 -0.30 -11.60
CA ASP A 480 -5.88 0.88 -11.25
C ASP A 480 -5.00 1.87 -10.46
N PRO A 481 -4.82 3.11 -10.96
CA PRO A 481 -3.96 4.11 -10.31
C PRO A 481 -4.35 4.42 -8.86
N ASP A 482 -5.62 4.26 -8.50
CA ASP A 482 -6.09 4.50 -7.13
C ASP A 482 -5.73 3.38 -6.16
N THR A 483 -5.29 2.24 -6.67
CA THR A 483 -4.80 1.12 -5.83
C THR A 483 -3.29 1.17 -5.58
N LEU A 484 -2.59 2.15 -6.14
CA LEU A 484 -1.15 2.32 -5.94
C LEU A 484 -0.86 3.02 -4.60
N ILE A 485 -1.03 2.27 -3.52
CA ILE A 485 -0.88 2.76 -2.15
C ILE A 485 0.25 1.98 -1.47
N ASP A 486 1.20 2.68 -0.86
CA ASP A 486 2.24 2.08 -0.05
C ASP A 486 1.62 1.40 1.18
N ALA A 487 1.77 0.09 1.28
CA ALA A 487 1.15 -0.73 2.32
C ALA A 487 1.57 -0.35 3.74
N LYS A 488 2.79 0.15 3.92
CA LYS A 488 3.33 0.49 5.23
C LYS A 488 2.92 1.88 5.69
N THR A 489 2.78 2.82 4.73
CA THR A 489 2.53 4.23 5.05
C THR A 489 1.12 4.69 4.74
N GLY A 490 0.34 3.91 3.99
CA GLY A 490 -1.00 4.27 3.49
C GLY A 490 -1.00 5.42 2.48
N LYS A 491 0.17 5.86 2.00
CA LYS A 491 0.28 6.98 1.06
C LYS A 491 0.18 6.50 -0.38
N LYS A 492 -0.51 7.29 -1.22
CA LYS A 492 -0.54 7.05 -2.67
C LYS A 492 0.87 7.14 -3.24
N LEU A 493 1.25 6.16 -4.06
CA LEU A 493 2.51 6.16 -4.79
C LEU A 493 2.32 6.95 -6.09
N PRO A 494 3.15 7.98 -6.34
CA PRO A 494 3.06 8.76 -7.56
C PRO A 494 3.51 7.94 -8.78
N ILE A 495 2.84 8.16 -9.90
CA ILE A 495 3.32 7.76 -11.22
C ILE A 495 4.23 8.89 -11.70
N THR A 496 5.48 8.59 -11.94
CA THR A 496 6.49 9.55 -12.41
C THR A 496 7.22 9.00 -13.64
N PHE A 497 7.99 9.84 -14.27
CA PHE A 497 8.66 9.47 -15.51
C PHE A 497 10.12 9.87 -15.44
N ARG A 498 10.96 9.06 -16.09
CA ARG A 498 12.37 9.38 -16.36
C ARG A 498 12.61 9.25 -17.84
N GLU A 499 13.12 10.31 -18.42
CA GLU A 499 13.34 10.40 -19.85
C GLU A 499 14.81 10.25 -20.21
N HIS A 500 15.07 9.55 -21.30
CA HIS A 500 16.41 9.43 -21.86
C HIS A 500 16.35 9.22 -23.38
N ASP A 501 17.44 9.48 -24.05
CA ASP A 501 17.64 9.11 -25.45
C ASP A 501 17.79 7.59 -25.60
N GLY A 502 17.85 7.11 -26.83
CA GLY A 502 17.99 5.68 -27.10
C GLY A 502 19.27 5.03 -26.54
N SER A 503 20.26 5.85 -26.10
CA SER A 503 21.51 5.38 -25.47
C SER A 503 21.44 5.36 -23.94
N GLY A 504 20.35 5.82 -23.34
CA GLY A 504 20.17 5.93 -21.89
C GLY A 504 20.67 7.25 -21.29
N LYS A 505 21.08 8.21 -22.13
CA LYS A 505 21.48 9.55 -21.68
C LYS A 505 20.26 10.43 -21.46
N GLN A 506 20.20 11.14 -20.34
CA GLN A 506 19.17 12.13 -20.09
C GLN A 506 19.23 13.26 -21.14
N LEU A 507 18.07 13.78 -21.52
CA LEU A 507 18.00 14.89 -22.48
C LEU A 507 18.52 16.19 -21.86
N ASP A 508 19.59 16.74 -22.44
CA ASP A 508 20.21 17.97 -21.94
C ASP A 508 19.29 19.19 -22.15
N GLY A 509 19.18 20.02 -21.14
CA GLY A 509 18.48 21.31 -21.21
C GLY A 509 16.97 21.24 -21.11
N TYR A 510 16.38 20.04 -20.99
CA TYR A 510 14.95 19.85 -20.79
C TYR A 510 14.60 19.53 -19.35
N GLN A 511 13.49 20.11 -18.90
CA GLN A 511 12.82 19.74 -17.65
C GLN A 511 11.55 19.00 -17.99
N LEU A 512 11.42 17.76 -17.52
CA LEU A 512 10.22 16.95 -17.68
C LEU A 512 9.22 17.29 -16.58
N ALA A 513 7.98 17.57 -16.93
CA ALA A 513 6.89 17.80 -15.99
C ALA A 513 5.64 17.06 -16.43
N VAL A 514 4.85 16.58 -15.47
CA VAL A 514 3.47 16.11 -15.68
C VAL A 514 2.58 17.35 -15.66
N THR A 515 1.73 17.51 -16.68
CA THR A 515 0.89 18.70 -16.84
C THR A 515 -0.59 18.43 -16.69
N ASP A 516 -1.03 17.20 -16.96
CA ASP A 516 -2.42 16.83 -16.87
C ASP A 516 -2.56 15.33 -16.59
N GLU A 517 -3.53 14.98 -15.75
CA GLU A 517 -3.89 13.61 -15.42
C GLU A 517 -5.41 13.48 -15.41
N SER A 518 -5.92 12.47 -16.08
CA SER A 518 -7.36 12.19 -16.09
C SER A 518 -7.66 10.70 -16.11
N LYS A 519 -8.73 10.30 -15.44
CA LYS A 519 -9.20 8.91 -15.34
C LYS A 519 -10.52 8.77 -16.07
N ASP A 520 -10.58 7.86 -17.02
CA ASP A 520 -11.81 7.45 -17.70
C ASP A 520 -12.16 6.01 -17.32
N GLU A 521 -13.13 5.87 -16.43
CA GLU A 521 -13.58 4.55 -15.95
C GLU A 521 -14.34 3.76 -17.01
N GLY A 522 -14.97 4.43 -17.96
CA GLY A 522 -15.74 3.77 -19.04
C GLY A 522 -14.83 3.03 -20.00
N SER A 523 -13.70 3.60 -20.37
CA SER A 523 -12.67 2.99 -21.21
C SER A 523 -11.55 2.33 -20.42
N MET A 524 -11.57 2.40 -19.09
CA MET A 524 -10.48 1.98 -18.20
C MET A 524 -9.13 2.59 -18.61
N THR A 525 -9.14 3.88 -18.97
CA THR A 525 -7.96 4.58 -19.43
C THR A 525 -7.54 5.66 -18.43
N TYR A 526 -6.27 5.64 -18.05
CA TYR A 526 -5.64 6.69 -17.29
C TYR A 526 -4.73 7.48 -18.20
N ASN A 527 -5.11 8.74 -18.48
CA ASN A 527 -4.38 9.61 -19.36
C ASN A 527 -3.40 10.46 -18.58
N ILE A 528 -2.16 10.52 -19.02
CA ILE A 528 -1.13 11.40 -18.48
C ILE A 528 -0.50 12.21 -19.62
N SER A 529 -0.48 13.52 -19.45
CA SER A 529 0.25 14.42 -20.32
C SER A 529 1.56 14.84 -19.68
N VAL A 530 2.65 14.66 -20.40
CA VAL A 530 3.99 15.08 -19.99
C VAL A 530 4.53 16.12 -20.94
N VAL A 531 5.26 17.11 -20.42
CA VAL A 531 5.86 18.16 -21.23
C VAL A 531 7.36 18.26 -20.93
N ASN A 532 8.15 18.39 -21.99
CA ASN A 532 9.52 18.84 -21.88
C ASN A 532 9.56 20.35 -22.04
N LYS A 533 10.01 21.04 -21.02
CA LYS A 533 10.23 22.48 -21.02
C LYS A 533 11.70 22.77 -21.16
N MET A 534 12.05 23.60 -22.14
CA MET A 534 13.38 24.17 -22.23
C MET A 534 13.29 25.62 -21.78
N THR A 535 13.77 25.91 -20.59
CA THR A 535 13.62 27.21 -19.94
C THR A 535 14.96 27.93 -19.76
N THR A 536 14.87 29.21 -19.55
CA THR A 536 15.97 30.09 -19.14
C THR A 536 15.44 31.02 -18.04
N GLU A 537 16.33 31.73 -17.40
CA GLU A 537 16.01 32.77 -16.42
C GLU A 537 16.69 34.07 -16.78
N VAL A 538 16.18 35.16 -16.25
CA VAL A 538 16.74 36.53 -16.47
C VAL A 538 16.85 37.22 -15.12
N GLU A 539 18.06 37.48 -14.70
CA GLU A 539 18.36 38.22 -13.47
C GLU A 539 18.24 39.73 -13.69
N VAL A 540 17.75 40.43 -12.68
CA VAL A 540 17.61 41.87 -12.69
C VAL A 540 18.06 42.44 -11.35
N SER A 541 18.90 43.45 -11.41
CA SER A 541 19.33 44.22 -10.24
C SER A 541 19.07 45.71 -10.46
N LYS A 542 18.92 46.43 -9.35
CA LYS A 542 18.64 47.87 -9.34
C LYS A 542 19.68 48.63 -8.56
N LYS A 543 20.08 49.80 -9.12
CA LYS A 543 20.97 50.76 -8.46
C LYS A 543 20.43 52.17 -8.57
N TRP A 544 20.54 52.91 -7.50
CA TRP A 544 20.21 54.33 -7.49
C TRP A 544 21.50 55.18 -7.67
N ALA A 545 21.45 56.15 -8.54
CA ALA A 545 22.53 57.12 -8.74
C ALA A 545 22.01 58.51 -8.38
N ASN A 546 22.03 58.81 -7.11
CA ASN A 546 21.59 60.08 -6.53
C ASN A 546 22.67 60.60 -5.58
N PRO A 547 23.82 61.06 -6.12
CA PRO A 547 24.98 61.42 -5.33
C PRO A 547 24.73 62.61 -4.36
N ASP A 548 23.78 63.48 -4.69
CA ASP A 548 23.52 64.71 -3.92
C ASP A 548 22.28 64.58 -3.03
N GLY A 549 21.61 63.44 -3.02
CA GLY A 549 20.39 63.21 -2.21
C GLY A 549 19.19 64.07 -2.60
N THR A 550 19.21 64.67 -3.79
CA THR A 550 18.18 65.60 -4.28
C THR A 550 16.86 64.93 -4.69
N CYS A 551 16.93 63.64 -5.03
CA CYS A 551 15.75 62.86 -5.33
C CYS A 551 15.58 61.76 -4.26
N PRO A 552 14.40 61.62 -3.61
CA PRO A 552 14.17 60.53 -2.70
C PRO A 552 14.06 59.23 -3.49
N ASP A 553 14.77 58.16 -3.08
CA ASP A 553 14.64 56.86 -3.68
C ASP A 553 13.21 56.36 -3.54
N ALA A 554 12.66 55.78 -4.62
CA ALA A 554 11.35 55.15 -4.53
C ALA A 554 11.44 53.87 -3.65
N SER A 555 10.40 53.58 -2.90
CA SER A 555 10.34 52.43 -2.02
C SER A 555 10.39 51.07 -2.77
N GLN A 556 9.96 51.11 -4.03
CA GLN A 556 9.96 49.94 -4.95
C GLN A 556 9.93 50.42 -6.40
N ILE A 557 10.35 49.53 -7.31
CA ILE A 557 10.16 49.71 -8.75
C ILE A 557 9.47 48.50 -9.35
N GLU A 558 8.73 48.67 -10.42
CA GLU A 558 8.18 47.59 -11.23
C GLU A 558 8.99 47.46 -12.53
N VAL A 559 9.45 46.22 -12.79
CA VAL A 559 10.18 45.87 -14.00
C VAL A 559 9.32 44.95 -14.85
N GLN A 560 9.11 45.32 -16.10
CA GLN A 560 8.38 44.55 -17.10
C GLN A 560 9.36 43.72 -17.93
N LEU A 561 9.10 42.43 -18.07
CA LEU A 561 9.83 41.55 -18.98
C LEU A 561 9.28 41.69 -20.42
N LEU A 562 10.17 41.79 -21.39
CA LEU A 562 9.85 41.76 -22.81
C LEU A 562 10.49 40.53 -23.45
N ALA A 563 9.76 39.86 -24.33
CA ALA A 563 10.24 38.75 -25.15
C ALA A 563 10.15 39.17 -26.63
N ASN A 564 11.27 39.11 -27.35
CA ASN A 564 11.37 39.51 -28.76
C ASN A 564 10.81 40.94 -29.00
N GLY A 565 11.00 41.85 -28.04
CA GLY A 565 10.55 43.25 -28.10
C GLY A 565 9.08 43.46 -27.73
N LYS A 566 8.32 42.43 -27.37
CA LYS A 566 6.92 42.53 -26.90
C LYS A 566 6.84 42.31 -25.40
N ALA A 567 6.05 43.14 -24.72
CA ALA A 567 5.80 42.93 -23.28
C ALA A 567 5.13 41.57 -23.02
N THR A 568 5.62 40.87 -22.01
CA THR A 568 5.03 39.65 -21.50
C THR A 568 4.02 39.96 -20.36
N ASP A 569 3.40 38.98 -19.81
CA ASP A 569 2.58 39.10 -18.59
C ASP A 569 3.42 39.12 -17.31
N LYS A 570 4.73 38.85 -17.41
CA LYS A 570 5.64 38.78 -16.26
C LYS A 570 6.19 40.14 -15.85
N LYS A 571 6.01 40.45 -14.58
CA LYS A 571 6.50 41.64 -13.91
C LYS A 571 7.26 41.27 -12.64
N LEU A 572 8.22 42.08 -12.26
CA LEU A 572 9.04 41.90 -11.07
C LEU A 572 9.07 43.18 -10.26
N ILE A 573 8.88 43.09 -8.97
CA ILE A 573 9.00 44.25 -8.05
C ILE A 573 10.36 44.16 -7.36
N LEU A 574 11.16 45.21 -7.51
CA LEU A 574 12.43 45.38 -6.80
C LEU A 574 12.29 46.42 -5.71
N SER A 575 12.78 46.13 -4.53
CA SER A 575 12.71 47.00 -3.36
C SER A 575 13.85 46.70 -2.39
N ALA A 576 13.96 47.45 -1.30
CA ALA A 576 14.93 47.17 -0.25
C ALA A 576 14.69 45.81 0.42
N ALA A 577 13.45 45.29 0.43
CA ALA A 577 13.11 44.01 1.02
C ALA A 577 13.74 42.82 0.29
N ASN A 578 13.99 42.92 -1.00
CA ASN A 578 14.71 41.91 -1.80
C ASN A 578 16.10 42.38 -2.25
N SER A 579 16.70 43.33 -1.50
CA SER A 579 18.04 43.90 -1.78
C SER A 579 18.15 44.50 -3.18
N TRP A 580 17.04 44.94 -3.78
CA TRP A 580 16.96 45.47 -5.13
C TRP A 580 17.40 44.46 -6.22
N GLU A 581 17.23 43.16 -5.94
CA GLU A 581 17.55 42.06 -6.85
C GLU A 581 16.35 41.15 -7.02
N GLY A 582 16.28 40.48 -8.16
CA GLY A 582 15.25 39.51 -8.48
C GLY A 582 15.49 38.82 -9.81
N LYS A 583 14.71 37.81 -10.11
CA LYS A 583 14.82 37.10 -11.37
C LYS A 583 13.45 36.69 -11.92
N PHE A 584 13.38 36.69 -13.24
CA PHE A 584 12.29 36.04 -13.97
C PHE A 584 12.70 34.60 -14.24
N GLU A 585 11.93 33.66 -13.72
CA GLU A 585 12.18 32.24 -13.87
C GLU A 585 11.19 31.60 -14.86
N ASP A 586 11.47 30.35 -15.28
CA ASP A 586 10.63 29.55 -16.18
C ASP A 586 10.28 30.25 -17.50
N LEU A 587 11.25 30.90 -18.09
CA LEU A 587 11.08 31.58 -19.37
C LEU A 587 11.37 30.61 -20.52
N PRO A 588 10.51 30.50 -21.55
CA PRO A 588 10.82 29.71 -22.74
C PRO A 588 12.17 30.10 -23.36
N LYS A 589 13.08 29.14 -23.51
CA LYS A 589 14.39 29.42 -24.14
C LYS A 589 14.24 29.76 -25.62
N TYR A 590 13.24 29.16 -26.27
CA TYR A 590 12.91 29.45 -27.67
C TYR A 590 11.43 29.85 -27.77
N ILE A 591 11.13 30.79 -28.67
CA ILE A 591 9.79 31.23 -29.04
C ILE A 591 9.67 31.10 -30.56
N ASP A 592 8.64 30.38 -31.04
CA ASP A 592 8.41 30.08 -32.45
C ASP A 592 9.67 29.49 -33.14
N GLY A 593 10.36 28.55 -32.44
CA GLY A 593 11.56 27.88 -32.94
C GLY A 593 12.83 28.77 -33.02
N LYS A 594 12.80 29.99 -32.50
CA LYS A 594 13.95 30.87 -32.45
C LYS A 594 14.35 31.17 -31.02
N LEU A 595 15.66 31.29 -30.78
CA LEU A 595 16.18 31.67 -29.47
C LEU A 595 15.51 32.99 -29.01
N ALA A 596 14.87 32.92 -27.86
CA ALA A 596 14.12 34.07 -27.31
C ALA A 596 15.08 35.19 -26.91
N LYS A 597 14.79 36.40 -27.33
CA LYS A 597 15.54 37.58 -26.95
C LYS A 597 14.80 38.33 -25.85
N TYR A 598 15.23 38.12 -24.62
CA TYR A 598 14.67 38.79 -23.46
C TYR A 598 15.33 40.13 -23.20
N THR A 599 14.51 41.11 -22.87
CA THR A 599 14.92 42.44 -22.41
C THR A 599 13.98 42.88 -21.29
N VAL A 600 14.39 43.91 -20.55
CA VAL A 600 13.56 44.47 -19.47
C VAL A 600 13.29 45.95 -19.70
N SER A 601 12.16 46.41 -19.17
CA SER A 601 11.86 47.83 -19.08
C SER A 601 11.37 48.18 -17.68
N GLU A 602 11.75 49.36 -17.20
CA GLU A 602 11.23 49.86 -15.92
C GLU A 602 10.01 50.75 -16.17
N VAL A 603 9.01 50.64 -15.30
CA VAL A 603 7.91 51.63 -15.27
C VAL A 603 8.47 52.98 -14.85
N GLU A 604 8.18 54.04 -15.63
CA GLU A 604 8.75 55.38 -15.45
C GLU A 604 8.54 55.92 -14.03
N ILE A 605 9.64 56.40 -13.43
CA ILE A 605 9.61 57.02 -12.10
C ILE A 605 9.86 58.54 -12.29
N LYS A 606 8.92 59.33 -11.84
CA LYS A 606 8.99 60.78 -11.93
C LYS A 606 10.26 61.33 -11.24
N GLY A 607 11.03 62.14 -11.98
CA GLY A 607 12.28 62.73 -11.48
C GLY A 607 13.53 61.88 -11.70
N TYR A 608 13.38 60.72 -12.32
CA TYR A 608 14.50 59.85 -12.64
C TYR A 608 14.54 59.50 -14.13
N ARG A 609 15.74 59.30 -14.62
CA ARG A 609 16.03 58.71 -15.93
C ARG A 609 16.62 57.33 -15.72
N SER A 610 15.94 56.29 -16.22
CA SER A 610 16.40 54.91 -16.18
C SER A 610 17.44 54.64 -17.26
N GLU A 611 18.51 53.97 -16.89
CA GLU A 611 19.53 53.40 -17.79
C GLU A 611 19.63 51.92 -17.52
N ILE A 612 19.38 51.09 -18.55
CA ILE A 612 19.39 49.61 -18.43
C ILE A 612 20.62 49.09 -19.18
N ARG A 613 21.48 48.34 -18.51
CA ARG A 613 22.68 47.72 -19.07
C ARG A 613 22.67 46.23 -18.80
N GLY A 614 23.38 45.45 -19.61
CA GLY A 614 23.46 44.00 -19.52
C GLY A 614 22.62 43.30 -20.57
N ASP A 615 22.48 41.98 -20.42
CA ASP A 615 21.72 41.12 -21.30
C ASP A 615 21.06 40.00 -20.53
N ALA A 616 20.29 39.16 -21.21
CA ALA A 616 19.55 38.08 -20.58
C ALA A 616 20.43 36.94 -19.98
N THR A 617 21.69 36.86 -20.39
CA THR A 617 22.63 35.81 -19.93
C THR A 617 23.42 36.28 -18.71
N GLY A 618 23.84 37.54 -18.72
CA GLY A 618 24.64 38.16 -17.64
C GLY A 618 23.80 38.93 -16.61
N GLY A 619 22.50 39.01 -16.82
CA GLY A 619 21.57 39.81 -16.01
C GLY A 619 21.51 41.29 -16.44
N PHE A 620 20.44 41.95 -16.05
CA PHE A 620 20.22 43.37 -16.30
C PHE A 620 20.46 44.19 -15.04
N LEU A 621 21.19 45.30 -15.22
CA LEU A 621 21.35 46.34 -14.19
C LEU A 621 20.55 47.56 -14.58
N ILE A 622 19.57 47.94 -13.81
CA ILE A 622 18.77 49.14 -13.94
C ILE A 622 19.36 50.22 -13.03
N THR A 623 19.82 51.35 -13.62
CA THR A 623 20.36 52.49 -12.86
C THR A 623 19.47 53.70 -13.06
N ASN A 624 18.86 54.19 -11.98
CA ASN A 624 18.10 55.43 -12.02
C ASN A 624 18.98 56.61 -11.61
N LYS A 625 19.12 57.57 -12.54
CA LYS A 625 19.84 58.82 -12.32
C LYS A 625 18.82 59.93 -12.06
N CYS A 626 19.00 60.67 -10.98
CA CYS A 626 18.20 61.86 -10.68
C CYS A 626 18.31 62.92 -11.80
N THR A 627 17.17 63.43 -12.24
CA THR A 627 17.12 64.47 -13.31
C THR A 627 16.69 65.81 -12.78
N VAL A 628 16.45 65.94 -11.48
CA VAL A 628 16.11 67.21 -10.86
C VAL A 628 17.42 68.05 -10.75
N PRO A 629 17.55 69.29 -11.34
CA PRO A 629 18.71 70.11 -11.13
C PRO A 629 18.89 70.40 -9.62
N PRO A 630 20.12 70.50 -9.12
CA PRO A 630 20.36 70.99 -7.77
C PRO A 630 19.62 72.30 -7.55
N ALA A 631 18.92 72.45 -6.45
CA ALA A 631 18.26 73.71 -6.10
C ALA A 631 19.31 74.85 -6.09
N ASP A 632 19.04 75.87 -6.82
CA ASP A 632 19.89 77.03 -6.95
C ASP A 632 20.12 77.69 -5.57
N THR A 633 21.31 77.54 -5.00
CA THR A 633 21.67 78.10 -3.68
C THR A 633 22.09 79.51 -3.86
N THR A 634 21.19 80.39 -4.24
CA THR A 634 21.39 81.87 -4.06
C THR A 634 21.04 82.21 -2.62
N PRO A 635 21.93 82.85 -1.85
CA PRO A 635 21.64 83.20 -0.46
C PRO A 635 20.58 84.32 -0.43
N PRO A 636 19.62 84.28 0.50
CA PRO A 636 18.61 85.34 0.61
C PRO A 636 19.18 86.65 1.10
N PRO A 637 18.64 87.81 0.66
CA PRO A 637 19.12 89.13 1.08
C PRO A 637 18.82 89.40 2.57
N PRO A 638 19.62 90.26 3.26
CA PRO A 638 19.56 90.47 4.70
C PRO A 638 18.28 91.14 5.14
N THR A 639 17.57 90.50 6.04
CA THR A 639 16.34 90.98 6.72
C THR A 639 16.65 92.04 7.77
N GLN A 640 15.99 93.15 7.72
CA GLN A 640 15.96 94.20 8.75
C GLN A 640 15.26 93.75 10.01
N THR A 641 15.85 94.04 11.15
CA THR A 641 15.30 93.82 12.52
C THR A 641 14.27 94.88 12.91
N THR A 642 13.15 94.47 13.47
CA THR A 642 12.35 95.28 14.40
C THR A 642 11.91 94.44 15.58
N PRO A 643 11.73 95.04 16.79
CA PRO A 643 11.67 94.30 18.05
C PRO A 643 10.28 93.87 18.48
N PRO A 644 10.15 93.05 19.54
CA PRO A 644 8.92 92.31 19.81
C PRO A 644 7.94 93.02 20.73
N PRO A 645 6.70 92.63 20.79
CA PRO A 645 6.00 92.58 22.09
C PRO A 645 5.18 91.27 22.38
N GLY A 646 5.21 90.95 23.62
CA GLY A 646 4.03 90.61 24.43
C GLY A 646 3.52 89.19 24.41
N ASP A 647 3.69 88.61 25.60
CA ASP A 647 3.06 87.38 26.10
C ASP A 647 1.58 87.23 25.87
N THR A 648 1.13 86.03 25.49
CA THR A 648 -0.16 85.47 25.91
C THR A 648 -0.12 83.93 25.93
N PRO A 649 -0.92 83.28 26.82
CA PRO A 649 -0.69 81.88 27.27
C PRO A 649 -1.31 80.82 26.37
N PRO A 650 -0.93 79.56 26.56
CA PRO A 650 -1.25 78.50 25.62
C PRO A 650 -2.68 77.91 25.82
N PRO A 651 -3.32 77.43 24.77
CA PRO A 651 -4.59 76.70 24.83
C PRO A 651 -4.38 75.21 25.09
N PRO A 652 -5.44 74.49 25.56
CA PRO A 652 -5.34 73.21 26.18
C PRO A 652 -5.15 72.01 25.21
N LYS A 653 -4.56 70.97 25.75
CA LYS A 653 -4.34 69.66 25.08
C LYS A 653 -5.65 69.00 24.63
N LYS A 654 -5.72 68.60 23.38
CA LYS A 654 -6.75 67.68 22.88
C LYS A 654 -6.26 66.25 22.97
N THR A 655 -7.09 65.39 23.52
CA THR A 655 -6.99 63.97 23.60
C THR A 655 -6.99 63.30 22.20
N PRO A 656 -6.22 62.19 22.01
CA PRO A 656 -6.20 61.48 20.73
C PRO A 656 -7.44 60.61 20.57
N PRO A 657 -7.92 60.38 19.33
CA PRO A 657 -9.04 59.50 19.05
C PRO A 657 -8.63 58.02 19.09
N LEU A 658 -9.58 57.19 19.51
CA LEU A 658 -9.52 55.71 19.59
C LEU A 658 -9.29 55.08 18.18
N PRO A 659 -8.56 53.98 18.10
CA PRO A 659 -8.37 53.27 16.83
C PRO A 659 -9.60 52.43 16.46
N PRO A 660 -9.82 52.16 15.13
CA PRO A 660 -10.95 51.36 14.68
C PRO A 660 -10.70 49.86 14.94
N THR A 661 -11.75 49.22 15.41
CA THR A 661 -11.86 47.77 15.59
C THR A 661 -11.82 47.03 14.22
N GLY A 662 -10.99 46.02 14.12
CA GLY A 662 -11.10 45.06 13.02
C GLY A 662 -9.80 44.47 12.49
N SER A 663 -9.03 43.71 13.30
CA SER A 663 -8.01 42.76 12.78
C SER A 663 -7.37 41.84 13.82
N GLU A 664 -8.13 41.33 14.80
CA GLU A 664 -7.55 40.43 15.82
C GLU A 664 -7.97 38.94 15.69
N ILE A 665 -8.46 38.49 14.51
CA ILE A 665 -8.80 37.07 14.33
C ILE A 665 -7.67 36.26 13.67
N SER A 666 -6.70 36.89 13.02
CA SER A 666 -5.64 36.17 12.29
C SER A 666 -4.45 35.73 13.14
N ALA A 667 -4.23 36.31 14.31
CA ALA A 667 -3.08 35.96 15.16
C ALA A 667 -3.34 34.75 16.10
N ALA A 668 -4.59 34.49 16.46
CA ALA A 668 -4.95 33.36 17.33
C ALA A 668 -4.90 32.00 16.61
N LEU A 669 -5.11 31.97 15.26
CA LEU A 669 -5.02 30.72 14.49
C LEU A 669 -3.57 30.30 14.20
N ALA A 670 -2.65 31.24 14.10
CA ALA A 670 -1.23 30.94 13.86
C ALA A 670 -0.53 30.36 15.09
N LEU A 671 -0.94 30.76 16.30
CA LEU A 671 -0.41 30.22 17.55
C LEU A 671 -0.96 28.83 17.92
N GLY A 672 -2.18 28.51 17.46
CA GLY A 672 -2.78 27.19 17.65
C GLY A 672 -2.10 26.09 16.81
N ILE A 673 -1.65 26.40 15.60
CA ILE A 673 -0.96 25.45 14.70
C ILE A 673 0.48 25.16 15.17
N LEU A 674 1.16 26.15 15.77
CA LEU A 674 2.49 25.96 16.35
C LEU A 674 2.48 25.13 17.64
N ALA A 675 1.41 25.18 18.43
CA ALA A 675 1.26 24.37 19.63
C ALA A 675 0.98 22.88 19.32
N LEU A 676 0.29 22.58 18.22
CA LEU A 676 0.05 21.21 17.76
C LEU A 676 1.29 20.57 17.13
N ALA A 677 2.12 21.33 16.42
CA ALA A 677 3.40 20.84 15.87
C ALA A 677 4.44 20.56 16.97
N SER A 678 4.44 21.31 18.07
CA SER A 678 5.35 21.11 19.19
C SER A 678 4.95 19.93 20.10
N GLY A 679 3.66 19.61 20.17
CA GLY A 679 3.14 18.46 20.94
C GLY A 679 3.53 17.12 20.34
N VAL A 680 3.56 17.01 19.02
CA VAL A 680 3.91 15.78 18.30
C VAL A 680 5.41 15.46 18.41
N VAL A 681 6.26 16.46 18.49
CA VAL A 681 7.73 16.26 18.66
C VAL A 681 8.09 15.80 20.07
N LEU A 682 7.35 16.21 21.10
CA LEU A 682 7.58 15.79 22.48
C LEU A 682 7.15 14.36 22.77
N VAL A 683 6.10 13.85 22.10
CA VAL A 683 5.67 12.46 22.22
C VAL A 683 6.64 11.50 21.53
N ARG A 684 7.26 11.90 20.41
CA ARG A 684 8.28 11.06 19.74
C ARG A 684 9.60 10.94 20.49
N ARG A 685 9.97 11.92 21.31
CA ARG A 685 11.21 11.83 22.13
C ARG A 685 11.06 10.98 23.40
N ARG A 686 9.83 10.70 23.87
CA ARG A 686 9.61 9.81 25.02
C ARG A 686 9.56 8.32 24.66
N LEU A 687 9.41 7.98 23.39
CA LEU A 687 9.38 6.59 22.91
C LEU A 687 10.75 6.05 22.43
N GLN A 688 11.82 6.88 22.51
CA GLN A 688 13.18 6.43 22.15
C GLN A 688 14.10 6.21 23.36
N ASN A 689 13.64 6.46 24.60
CA ASN A 689 14.46 6.29 25.82
C ASN A 689 13.69 5.56 26.93
N GLY A 690 12.94 4.51 26.57
CA GLY A 690 12.31 3.60 27.51
C GLY A 690 12.35 2.17 27.02
#